data_ec2f85eb63185c6750429ac5002225d1
#
_entry.id   ec2f85eb63185c6750429ac5002225d1
#
_cell.length_a   1.000
_cell.length_b   1.000
_cell.length_c   1.000
_cell.angle_alpha   90.00
_cell.angle_beta   90.00
_cell.angle_gamma   90.00
#
_symmetry.space_group_name_H-M   'P 1'
#
loop_
_entity.id
_entity.type
_entity.pdbx_description
1 polymer ?
#
loop_
_entity_poly.entity_id
_entity_poly.type
_entity_poly.pdbx_seq_one_letter_code
_entity_poly.pdbx_strand_id
1 'polypeptide(L)'
;MSNLSEQKNKFYALLIGIDGYIPNPMYKNLKGCVRDINLVGDYFLKTLNIPSEQIVKLISPNPDISDLSVTPDLLPTYENIVGKFHTITELAQPGEQVCIYYSGHGGRAKTIYPELKGTDQPDEGIVPMDIGDQEGRYLRDVELATLLKRMIDKGLVVTVILDSCHSGDAIRGDDIAIRSPGEIDIASRSVESIVGTREQLIQNWRMLMDGTPTGTTDGRWFPQRRDYVLLAACRPSEFAYEYAVSGKERHGALTYWLIDTLTSAPSGLTYKTLHDRVSAKIQSKFPSQMPMLSGEGDRFVFGVERGSLQYAVNVLEVVEENSEPKQVRLDAGMVNGLSAGARFAIYPYGITDFTQKNQQLTIVEIARVGASDAWANIVEVLRSGKIEPGSQAVMLSVPVNLVRGVRLFKKAVGEKDNQLPQAIKDQEDDALKAVEVALADNGWLKLADTQEKEDYLVAVNRQGEYEICVGTPLENLTPALKIGDAETPQKVVQRLVHLAKYQAIQELSNQFSDLTSKLEVELLTQPNWRPGMVKEPKPFPDPTHLVVKSDETTFLRIKNISSQVLNIAVLDIEPTWQVSRLQLENELKIYYPFNSNQEILHPLNFQLPNTSKYNQAKETIKVFATLRPNDFRWLELPPLDKEIEPRAGLSRDDSPLGKLLTALGAEIPELTRAAVPIFNPSQEWTTKEIQITVTR
;
A
#
# COMPACT_ATOMS: atom_id res chain seq x y z
N MET A 1 -4.67 45.21 -13.50
CA MET A 1 -3.36 44.64 -13.13
C MET A 1 -3.35 44.60 -11.61
N SER A 2 -3.84 43.54 -11.02
CA SER A 2 -3.86 43.32 -9.58
C SER A 2 -2.78 42.26 -9.27
N ASN A 3 -1.78 42.71 -8.55
CA ASN A 3 -0.74 41.87 -7.94
C ASN A 3 -1.39 40.90 -6.95
N LEU A 4 -1.79 39.72 -7.39
CA LEU A 4 -1.90 38.56 -6.54
C LEU A 4 -0.48 37.97 -6.42
N SER A 5 0.29 38.48 -5.47
CA SER A 5 1.48 37.78 -4.97
C SER A 5 0.99 36.41 -4.51
N GLU A 6 1.44 35.35 -5.14
CA GLU A 6 1.33 33.98 -4.63
C GLU A 6 1.87 33.97 -3.20
N GLN A 7 0.99 33.96 -2.24
CA GLN A 7 1.33 33.77 -0.82
C GLN A 7 1.71 32.29 -0.71
N LYS A 8 3.00 32.01 -0.89
CA LYS A 8 3.56 30.67 -0.70
C LYS A 8 3.23 30.23 0.73
N ASN A 9 2.41 29.22 0.89
CA ASN A 9 2.07 28.66 2.21
C ASN A 9 3.36 28.38 2.98
N LYS A 10 3.46 28.89 4.20
CA LYS A 10 4.65 28.68 5.03
C LYS A 10 4.79 27.22 5.43
N PHE A 11 6.03 26.84 5.68
CA PHE A 11 6.41 25.50 6.11
C PHE A 11 7.21 25.60 7.43
N TYR A 12 6.75 24.96 8.47
CA TYR A 12 7.42 24.87 9.76
C TYR A 12 7.98 23.47 9.99
N ALA A 13 9.15 23.38 10.61
CA ALA A 13 9.75 22.10 10.96
C ALA A 13 10.15 22.04 12.42
N LEU A 14 9.81 20.96 13.10
CA LEU A 14 10.36 20.55 14.40
C LEU A 14 11.21 19.31 14.19
N LEU A 15 12.52 19.46 14.31
CA LEU A 15 13.52 18.42 14.09
C LEU A 15 14.13 18.02 15.44
N ILE A 16 13.95 16.77 15.84
CA ILE A 16 14.36 16.25 17.14
C ILE A 16 15.37 15.13 16.95
N GLY A 17 16.61 15.31 17.40
CA GLY A 17 17.71 14.33 17.27
C GLY A 17 18.37 14.05 18.61
N ILE A 18 18.32 12.79 19.07
CA ILE A 18 18.83 12.39 20.39
C ILE A 18 19.86 11.29 20.25
N ASP A 19 21.13 11.62 20.38
CA ASP A 19 22.25 10.70 20.52
C ASP A 19 22.61 10.50 22.01
N GLY A 20 22.58 11.56 22.83
CA GLY A 20 22.93 11.52 24.24
C GLY A 20 21.70 11.50 25.15
N TYR A 21 21.65 10.53 26.06
CA TYR A 21 20.61 10.39 27.08
C TYR A 21 21.23 10.57 28.47
N ILE A 22 20.48 11.16 29.40
CA ILE A 22 20.89 11.14 30.81
C ILE A 22 21.03 9.68 31.25
N PRO A 23 22.12 9.32 31.97
CA PRO A 23 22.45 7.94 32.26
C PRO A 23 21.28 7.16 32.89
N ASN A 24 20.94 6.06 32.27
CA ASN A 24 19.86 5.16 32.69
C ASN A 24 20.18 3.71 32.27
N PRO A 25 19.54 2.71 32.88
CA PRO A 25 19.86 1.29 32.56
C PRO A 25 19.38 0.83 31.19
N MET A 26 18.35 1.49 30.59
CA MET A 26 17.69 1.00 29.37
C MET A 26 18.23 1.61 28.08
N TYR A 27 18.38 2.94 28.06
CA TYR A 27 18.68 3.69 26.82
C TYR A 27 20.14 4.06 26.77
N LYS A 28 20.88 3.42 25.85
CA LYS A 28 22.29 3.76 25.59
C LYS A 28 22.40 4.92 24.61
N ASN A 29 23.50 5.65 24.67
CA ASN A 29 23.81 6.70 23.70
C ASN A 29 23.85 6.13 22.29
N LEU A 30 23.26 6.86 21.32
CA LEU A 30 23.30 6.63 19.88
C LEU A 30 24.39 7.47 19.22
N LYS A 31 24.54 7.38 17.89
CA LYS A 31 25.64 8.06 17.18
C LYS A 31 25.23 8.76 15.87
N GLY A 32 24.00 8.57 15.43
CA GLY A 32 23.53 9.02 14.13
C GLY A 32 22.39 10.03 14.15
N CYS A 33 21.66 10.16 15.27
CA CYS A 33 20.40 10.89 15.30
C CYS A 33 20.56 12.41 15.13
N VAL A 34 21.56 13.00 15.77
CA VAL A 34 21.88 14.44 15.60
C VAL A 34 22.36 14.71 14.18
N ARG A 35 23.11 13.79 13.58
CA ARG A 35 23.54 13.89 12.19
C ARG A 35 22.35 13.81 11.23
N ASP A 36 21.40 12.91 11.48
CA ASP A 36 20.17 12.79 10.72
C ASP A 36 19.39 14.11 10.68
N ILE A 37 19.21 14.73 11.85
CA ILE A 37 18.48 15.99 11.98
C ILE A 37 19.21 17.15 11.28
N ASN A 38 20.54 17.14 11.29
CA ASN A 38 21.31 18.13 10.54
C ASN A 38 21.18 17.91 9.03
N LEU A 39 21.22 16.69 8.57
CA LEU A 39 21.04 16.32 7.15
C LEU A 39 19.65 16.75 6.64
N VAL A 40 18.58 16.47 7.40
CA VAL A 40 17.22 16.90 7.10
C VAL A 40 17.09 18.42 7.11
N GLY A 41 17.65 19.08 8.13
CA GLY A 41 17.63 20.53 8.22
C GLY A 41 18.37 21.21 7.07
N ASP A 42 19.49 20.66 6.65
CA ASP A 42 20.25 21.12 5.48
C ASP A 42 19.45 20.97 4.18
N TYR A 43 18.75 19.86 4.02
CA TYR A 43 17.85 19.66 2.89
C TYR A 43 16.71 20.70 2.86
N PHE A 44 16.09 20.98 4.01
CA PHE A 44 15.04 22.00 4.12
C PHE A 44 15.57 23.41 3.81
N LEU A 45 16.72 23.79 4.37
CA LEU A 45 17.33 25.09 4.14
C LEU A 45 17.81 25.28 2.70
N LYS A 46 18.57 24.30 2.15
CA LYS A 46 19.31 24.46 0.91
C LYS A 46 18.54 24.02 -0.33
N THR A 47 17.65 23.01 -0.20
CA THR A 47 16.91 22.44 -1.33
C THR A 47 15.49 22.98 -1.40
N LEU A 48 14.78 23.02 -0.26
CA LEU A 48 13.43 23.55 -0.22
C LEU A 48 13.39 25.08 0.02
N ASN A 49 14.52 25.70 0.33
CA ASN A 49 14.67 27.14 0.63
C ASN A 49 13.73 27.60 1.76
N ILE A 50 13.58 26.76 2.81
CA ILE A 50 12.78 27.11 3.98
C ILE A 50 13.61 28.04 4.86
N PRO A 51 13.06 29.20 5.29
CA PRO A 51 13.76 30.12 6.18
C PRO A 51 14.19 29.47 7.49
N SER A 52 15.38 29.79 7.97
CA SER A 52 15.94 29.18 9.19
C SER A 52 15.10 29.40 10.44
N GLU A 53 14.37 30.51 10.52
CA GLU A 53 13.45 30.84 11.62
C GLU A 53 12.18 29.97 11.65
N GLN A 54 11.93 29.23 10.57
CA GLN A 54 10.82 28.24 10.49
C GLN A 54 11.29 26.84 10.84
N ILE A 55 12.58 26.62 11.10
CA ILE A 55 13.15 25.32 11.43
C ILE A 55 13.64 25.33 12.88
N VAL A 56 12.96 24.61 13.74
CA VAL A 56 13.35 24.42 15.15
C VAL A 56 14.09 23.09 15.27
N LYS A 57 15.32 23.12 15.80
CA LYS A 57 16.10 21.90 16.08
C LYS A 57 16.22 21.72 17.59
N LEU A 58 15.81 20.54 18.09
CA LEU A 58 16.11 20.08 19.45
C LEU A 58 17.11 18.93 19.32
N ILE A 59 18.31 19.08 19.86
CA ILE A 59 19.38 18.10 19.71
C ILE A 59 20.04 17.76 21.04
N SER A 60 20.40 16.50 21.23
CA SER A 60 21.24 16.02 22.34
C SER A 60 22.41 15.22 21.77
N PRO A 61 23.58 15.84 21.60
CA PRO A 61 24.78 15.15 21.14
C PRO A 61 25.22 14.06 22.12
N ASN A 62 25.83 13.00 21.60
CA ASN A 62 26.44 11.97 22.43
C ASN A 62 27.71 12.53 23.10
N PRO A 63 27.78 12.60 24.44
CA PRO A 63 28.90 13.17 25.15
C PRO A 63 30.20 12.36 25.00
N ASP A 64 30.11 11.09 24.59
CA ASP A 64 31.31 10.25 24.41
C ASP A 64 32.09 10.56 23.12
N ILE A 65 31.45 11.27 22.17
CA ILE A 65 32.02 11.53 20.82
C ILE A 65 31.91 12.98 20.36
N SER A 66 31.30 13.87 21.14
CA SER A 66 31.05 15.24 20.78
C SER A 66 31.13 16.17 21.99
N ASP A 67 31.92 17.25 21.87
CA ASP A 67 32.01 18.34 22.86
C ASP A 67 31.01 19.46 22.57
N LEU A 68 30.04 19.26 21.66
CA LEU A 68 29.07 20.28 21.29
C LEU A 68 28.18 20.64 22.46
N SER A 69 28.25 21.88 22.92
CA SER A 69 27.36 22.43 23.93
C SER A 69 26.06 22.93 23.31
N VAL A 70 24.95 22.57 23.86
CA VAL A 70 23.59 22.95 23.41
C VAL A 70 22.94 23.78 24.51
N THR A 71 22.29 24.88 24.15
CA THR A 71 21.56 25.71 25.12
C THR A 71 20.36 24.93 25.70
N PRO A 72 20.04 25.13 27.00
CA PRO A 72 19.01 24.32 27.69
C PRO A 72 17.64 24.29 27.01
N ASP A 73 17.22 25.37 26.36
CA ASP A 73 15.95 25.51 25.65
C ASP A 73 15.92 24.78 24.30
N LEU A 74 17.06 24.30 23.81
CA LEU A 74 17.21 23.49 22.60
C LEU A 74 17.54 22.01 22.89
N LEU A 75 17.61 21.61 24.17
CA LEU A 75 17.74 20.23 24.56
C LEU A 75 16.38 19.51 24.38
N PRO A 76 16.35 18.29 23.83
CA PRO A 76 15.11 17.52 23.61
C PRO A 76 14.63 16.85 24.91
N THR A 77 14.38 17.64 25.95
CA THR A 77 13.67 17.20 27.16
C THR A 77 12.18 17.04 26.88
N TYR A 78 11.47 16.32 27.72
CA TYR A 78 10.02 16.18 27.59
C TYR A 78 9.33 17.55 27.49
N GLU A 79 9.66 18.49 28.41
CA GLU A 79 9.09 19.83 28.46
C GLU A 79 9.37 20.63 27.20
N ASN A 80 10.61 20.62 26.72
CA ASN A 80 10.99 21.37 25.52
C ASN A 80 10.32 20.81 24.27
N ILE A 81 10.25 19.49 24.12
CA ILE A 81 9.56 18.86 22.99
C ILE A 81 8.09 19.30 22.96
N VAL A 82 7.35 19.14 24.07
CA VAL A 82 5.94 19.54 24.15
C VAL A 82 5.78 21.05 23.96
N GLY A 83 6.66 21.86 24.55
CA GLY A 83 6.65 23.32 24.39
C GLY A 83 6.81 23.77 22.93
N LYS A 84 7.70 23.12 22.16
CA LYS A 84 7.89 23.44 20.73
C LYS A 84 6.71 22.98 19.87
N PHE A 85 6.08 21.85 20.19
CA PHE A 85 4.79 21.47 19.55
C PHE A 85 3.74 22.57 19.73
N HIS A 86 3.56 23.08 20.95
CA HIS A 86 2.62 24.18 21.24
C HIS A 86 2.99 25.44 20.45
N THR A 87 4.25 25.86 20.52
CA THR A 87 4.71 27.08 19.85
C THR A 87 4.44 27.02 18.34
N ILE A 88 4.79 25.92 17.67
CA ILE A 88 4.56 25.76 16.23
C ILE A 88 3.06 25.71 15.93
N THR A 89 2.28 25.00 16.75
CA THR A 89 0.82 24.95 16.58
C THR A 89 0.19 26.33 16.69
N GLU A 90 0.69 27.21 17.56
CA GLU A 90 0.21 28.57 17.72
C GLU A 90 0.61 29.48 16.55
N LEU A 91 1.85 29.38 16.07
CA LEU A 91 2.39 30.22 15.01
C LEU A 91 1.80 29.91 13.63
N ALA A 92 1.72 28.63 13.27
CA ALA A 92 1.26 28.20 11.96
C ALA A 92 -0.23 28.52 11.74
N GLN A 93 -0.59 28.96 10.52
CA GLN A 93 -1.97 29.29 10.14
C GLN A 93 -2.63 28.13 9.39
N PRO A 94 -3.98 28.02 9.36
CA PRO A 94 -4.68 27.01 8.59
C PRO A 94 -4.19 26.93 7.12
N GLY A 95 -3.95 25.71 6.64
CA GLY A 95 -3.37 25.45 5.31
C GLY A 95 -1.85 25.51 5.25
N GLU A 96 -1.16 25.99 6.29
CA GLU A 96 0.31 25.95 6.34
C GLU A 96 0.80 24.56 6.72
N GLN A 97 2.03 24.24 6.32
CA GLN A 97 2.63 22.92 6.49
C GLN A 97 3.45 22.83 7.78
N VAL A 98 3.37 21.69 8.45
CA VAL A 98 4.19 21.37 9.62
C VAL A 98 4.81 20.00 9.44
N CYS A 99 6.13 19.92 9.55
CA CYS A 99 6.90 18.67 9.55
C CYS A 99 7.47 18.42 10.96
N ILE A 100 7.09 17.30 11.55
CA ILE A 100 7.67 16.79 12.81
C ILE A 100 8.60 15.65 12.43
N TYR A 101 9.87 15.77 12.75
CA TYR A 101 10.88 14.76 12.46
C TYR A 101 11.58 14.34 13.75
N TYR A 102 11.53 13.06 14.05
CA TYR A 102 12.18 12.49 15.22
C TYR A 102 13.20 11.42 14.81
N SER A 103 14.41 11.51 15.35
CA SER A 103 15.46 10.50 15.23
C SER A 103 16.04 10.22 16.64
N GLY A 104 15.81 9.00 17.15
CA GLY A 104 16.17 8.62 18.52
C GLY A 104 15.61 7.26 18.91
N HIS A 105 15.70 6.93 20.22
CA HIS A 105 15.07 5.73 20.74
C HIS A 105 13.54 5.82 20.77
N GLY A 106 12.87 4.75 20.38
CA GLY A 106 11.50 4.50 20.76
C GLY A 106 11.44 3.65 22.02
N GLY A 107 10.40 3.83 22.82
CA GLY A 107 10.24 3.15 24.10
C GLY A 107 8.88 2.53 24.29
N ARG A 108 8.83 1.51 25.14
CA ARG A 108 7.61 0.86 25.63
C ARG A 108 7.58 0.89 27.14
N ALA A 109 6.47 1.32 27.69
CA ALA A 109 6.27 1.32 29.14
C ALA A 109 4.92 0.69 29.48
N LYS A 110 4.79 0.21 30.73
CA LYS A 110 3.48 -0.22 31.22
C LYS A 110 2.45 0.89 31.00
N THR A 111 1.29 0.52 30.45
CA THR A 111 0.25 1.51 30.17
C THR A 111 -0.24 2.19 31.44
N ILE A 112 -0.39 3.51 31.36
CA ILE A 112 -1.11 4.32 32.34
C ILE A 112 -2.55 4.63 31.89
N TYR A 113 -2.96 4.10 30.73
CA TYR A 113 -4.29 4.25 30.12
C TYR A 113 -4.97 2.89 29.88
N PRO A 114 -5.16 2.05 30.94
CA PRO A 114 -5.74 0.72 30.77
C PRO A 114 -7.17 0.77 30.23
N GLU A 115 -7.91 1.87 30.43
CA GLU A 115 -9.24 2.11 29.90
C GLU A 115 -9.27 2.35 28.36
N LEU A 116 -8.11 2.59 27.75
CA LEU A 116 -7.98 2.75 26.30
C LEU A 116 -7.41 1.51 25.62
N LYS A 117 -6.47 0.83 26.28
CA LYS A 117 -5.64 -0.22 25.68
C LYS A 117 -5.80 -1.59 26.33
N GLY A 118 -6.49 -1.67 27.49
CA GLY A 118 -6.44 -2.86 28.35
C GLY A 118 -5.16 -2.89 29.19
N THR A 119 -5.05 -3.88 30.09
CA THR A 119 -3.93 -3.98 31.05
C THR A 119 -2.65 -4.55 30.43
N ASP A 120 -2.75 -5.25 29.32
CA ASP A 120 -1.68 -6.08 28.75
C ASP A 120 -0.95 -5.39 27.58
N GLN A 121 -1.46 -4.27 27.09
CA GLN A 121 -0.83 -3.51 26.01
C GLN A 121 0.04 -2.38 26.61
N PRO A 122 1.30 -2.22 26.17
CA PRO A 122 2.15 -1.14 26.62
C PRO A 122 1.72 0.21 26.00
N ASP A 123 2.10 1.30 26.66
CA ASP A 123 2.21 2.59 25.98
C ASP A 123 3.52 2.61 25.21
N GLU A 124 3.46 3.05 23.97
CA GLU A 124 4.63 3.33 23.16
C GLU A 124 4.89 4.83 23.15
N GLY A 125 6.12 5.25 22.87
CA GLY A 125 6.41 6.68 22.88
C GLY A 125 7.81 7.05 22.42
N ILE A 126 7.99 8.33 22.22
CA ILE A 126 9.30 8.97 22.02
C ILE A 126 10.01 8.99 23.39
N VAL A 127 11.31 8.73 23.37
CA VAL A 127 12.18 8.77 24.56
C VAL A 127 12.90 10.10 24.61
N PRO A 128 12.52 11.04 25.48
CA PRO A 128 13.25 12.29 25.65
C PRO A 128 14.63 12.05 26.28
N MET A 129 15.58 12.98 26.09
CA MET A 129 16.95 12.83 26.57
C MET A 129 17.04 12.73 28.10
N ASP A 130 16.09 13.32 28.80
CA ASP A 130 15.98 13.38 30.27
C ASP A 130 15.27 12.15 30.88
N ILE A 131 15.09 11.06 30.12
CA ILE A 131 14.47 9.82 30.60
C ILE A 131 15.18 9.21 31.82
N GLY A 132 16.47 9.51 32.00
CA GLY A 132 17.27 9.05 33.13
C GLY A 132 17.06 9.86 34.42
N ASP A 133 16.39 10.99 34.37
CA ASP A 133 16.11 11.83 35.54
C ASP A 133 15.07 11.18 36.44
N GLN A 134 15.02 11.67 37.68
CA GLN A 134 14.07 11.19 38.72
C GLN A 134 12.61 11.37 38.26
N GLU A 135 12.30 12.46 37.55
CA GLU A 135 11.01 12.79 36.95
C GLU A 135 10.92 12.38 35.47
N GLY A 136 11.92 11.65 34.95
CA GLY A 136 12.02 11.25 33.56
C GLY A 136 10.81 10.46 33.07
N ARG A 137 10.27 10.84 31.92
CA ARG A 137 9.04 10.26 31.35
C ARG A 137 9.08 10.23 29.83
N TYR A 138 8.24 9.39 29.26
CA TYR A 138 8.05 9.30 27.81
C TYR A 138 7.08 10.39 27.32
N LEU A 139 7.27 10.85 26.10
CA LEU A 139 6.16 11.44 25.37
C LEU A 139 5.37 10.30 24.74
N ARG A 140 4.30 9.89 25.43
CA ARG A 140 3.52 8.70 25.11
C ARG A 140 2.67 8.91 23.85
N ASP A 141 2.33 7.84 23.19
CA ASP A 141 1.48 7.83 21.99
C ASP A 141 0.15 8.56 22.18
N VAL A 142 -0.50 8.43 23.34
CA VAL A 142 -1.74 9.15 23.69
C VAL A 142 -1.52 10.67 23.76
N GLU A 143 -0.37 11.11 24.25
CA GLU A 143 0.01 12.51 24.31
C GLU A 143 0.39 13.06 22.94
N LEU A 144 1.22 12.31 22.19
CA LEU A 144 1.64 12.68 20.83
C LEU A 144 0.41 12.77 19.92
N ALA A 145 -0.52 11.82 20.01
CA ALA A 145 -1.79 11.85 19.30
C ALA A 145 -2.59 13.14 19.59
N THR A 146 -2.62 13.56 20.86
CA THR A 146 -3.31 14.81 21.24
C THR A 146 -2.63 16.04 20.66
N LEU A 147 -1.29 16.10 20.66
CA LEU A 147 -0.52 17.20 20.06
C LEU A 147 -0.80 17.31 18.55
N LEU A 148 -0.75 16.18 17.83
CA LEU A 148 -1.03 16.15 16.40
C LEU A 148 -2.50 16.49 16.10
N LYS A 149 -3.44 16.00 16.92
CA LYS A 149 -4.86 16.36 16.78
C LYS A 149 -5.08 17.86 16.84
N ARG A 150 -4.41 18.58 17.73
CA ARG A 150 -4.51 20.04 17.82
C ARG A 150 -4.04 20.73 16.56
N MET A 151 -2.97 20.24 15.93
CA MET A 151 -2.48 20.74 14.65
C MET A 151 -3.51 20.53 13.53
N ILE A 152 -4.06 19.30 13.47
CA ILE A 152 -5.05 18.91 12.46
C ILE A 152 -6.34 19.71 12.64
N ASP A 153 -6.86 19.83 13.88
CA ASP A 153 -8.07 20.59 14.19
C ASP A 153 -7.91 22.08 13.85
N LYS A 154 -6.69 22.61 13.89
CA LYS A 154 -6.37 23.96 13.40
C LYS A 154 -6.34 24.06 11.88
N GLY A 155 -6.40 22.94 11.17
CA GLY A 155 -6.34 22.88 9.68
C GLY A 155 -4.92 22.97 9.14
N LEU A 156 -3.90 22.55 9.90
CA LEU A 156 -2.52 22.47 9.44
C LEU A 156 -2.30 21.21 8.59
N VAL A 157 -1.42 21.29 7.61
CA VAL A 157 -1.01 20.16 6.77
C VAL A 157 0.19 19.47 7.41
N VAL A 158 -0.07 18.36 8.12
CA VAL A 158 0.93 17.73 9.00
C VAL A 158 1.64 16.56 8.32
N THR A 159 2.95 16.50 8.52
CA THR A 159 3.81 15.35 8.20
C THR A 159 4.60 14.96 9.43
N VAL A 160 4.58 13.67 9.77
CA VAL A 160 5.34 13.10 10.88
C VAL A 160 6.29 12.04 10.34
N ILE A 161 7.57 12.15 10.67
CA ILE A 161 8.60 11.17 10.27
C ILE A 161 9.32 10.70 11.54
N LEU A 162 9.31 9.39 11.77
CA LEU A 162 9.85 8.79 12.98
C LEU A 162 10.92 7.76 12.62
N ASP A 163 12.17 8.13 12.78
CA ASP A 163 13.31 7.22 12.64
C ASP A 163 13.69 6.62 13.99
N SER A 164 12.80 5.75 14.48
CA SER A 164 12.89 5.06 15.76
C SER A 164 12.19 3.71 15.68
N CYS A 165 12.46 2.81 16.64
CA CYS A 165 11.71 1.57 16.83
C CYS A 165 11.27 1.39 18.28
N HIS A 166 10.21 0.61 18.48
CA HIS A 166 9.62 0.39 19.80
C HIS A 166 9.83 -1.04 20.31
N SER A 167 10.31 -1.96 19.49
CA SER A 167 10.50 -3.36 19.85
C SER A 167 11.88 -3.88 19.47
N GLY A 168 12.33 -4.95 20.08
CA GLY A 168 13.39 -5.77 19.57
C GLY A 168 14.26 -6.45 20.65
N ASP A 169 14.67 -7.68 20.38
CA ASP A 169 15.77 -8.32 21.07
C ASP A 169 17.11 -7.90 20.42
N ALA A 170 18.09 -7.56 21.25
CA ALA A 170 19.36 -7.03 20.81
C ALA A 170 20.15 -8.04 19.95
N ILE A 171 20.25 -7.81 18.66
CA ILE A 171 21.28 -8.45 17.82
C ILE A 171 22.58 -7.66 18.02
N ARG A 172 23.61 -8.31 18.54
CA ARG A 172 24.92 -7.71 18.81
C ARG A 172 25.82 -7.86 17.59
N GLY A 173 26.20 -6.74 17.00
CA GLY A 173 27.29 -6.64 16.05
C GLY A 173 27.91 -5.25 16.19
N ASP A 174 29.25 -5.12 16.07
CA ASP A 174 29.98 -3.86 16.29
C ASP A 174 29.61 -2.76 15.28
N ASP A 175 29.01 -3.14 14.14
CA ASP A 175 28.71 -2.20 13.03
C ASP A 175 27.22 -1.80 12.92
N ILE A 176 26.33 -2.42 13.69
CA ILE A 176 24.87 -2.15 13.63
C ILE A 176 24.37 -1.78 15.03
N ALA A 177 23.74 -0.63 15.17
CA ALA A 177 23.03 -0.22 16.38
C ALA A 177 21.52 -0.25 16.13
N ILE A 178 20.75 -0.55 17.20
CA ILE A 178 19.29 -0.60 17.18
C ILE A 178 18.74 0.53 18.02
N ARG A 179 17.67 1.19 17.55
CA ARG A 179 17.06 2.35 18.17
C ARG A 179 15.95 2.01 19.18
N SER A 180 16.08 0.89 19.91
CA SER A 180 15.19 0.50 21.00
C SER A 180 15.90 -0.47 21.96
N PRO A 181 15.56 -0.49 23.26
CA PRO A 181 16.03 -1.52 24.18
C PRO A 181 15.33 -2.88 24.01
N GLY A 182 14.18 -2.92 23.31
CA GLY A 182 13.42 -4.15 23.08
C GLY A 182 12.54 -4.60 24.23
N GLU A 183 12.81 -4.17 25.44
CA GLU A 183 12.09 -4.54 26.66
C GLU A 183 11.02 -3.50 27.02
N ILE A 184 9.99 -3.93 27.76
CA ILE A 184 9.01 -3.02 28.34
C ILE A 184 9.60 -2.42 29.63
N ASP A 185 9.61 -1.09 29.69
CA ASP A 185 10.03 -0.38 30.91
C ASP A 185 9.00 -0.61 32.03
N ILE A 186 9.45 -1.29 33.06
CA ILE A 186 8.67 -1.57 34.28
C ILE A 186 8.95 -0.55 35.42
N ALA A 187 9.87 0.41 35.17
CA ALA A 187 10.17 1.44 36.16
C ALA A 187 8.95 2.33 36.44
N SER A 188 8.82 2.78 37.69
CA SER A 188 7.80 3.77 38.02
C SER A 188 8.18 5.11 37.42
N ARG A 189 7.47 5.52 36.36
CA ARG A 189 7.63 6.81 35.68
C ARG A 189 6.54 7.78 36.09
N SER A 190 6.82 9.08 36.04
CA SER A 190 5.80 10.10 36.24
C SER A 190 4.61 9.89 35.31
N VAL A 191 3.41 9.97 35.86
CA VAL A 191 2.14 9.83 35.13
C VAL A 191 1.53 11.18 34.77
N GLU A 192 2.15 12.27 35.24
CA GLU A 192 1.68 13.62 34.96
C GLU A 192 2.00 13.99 33.50
N SER A 193 1.09 14.70 32.85
CA SER A 193 1.23 15.19 31.49
C SER A 193 1.03 16.70 31.45
N ILE A 194 1.95 17.40 30.76
CA ILE A 194 1.76 18.83 30.45
C ILE A 194 1.01 19.03 29.13
N VAL A 195 0.74 17.97 28.40
CA VAL A 195 -0.03 18.03 27.14
C VAL A 195 -1.51 18.31 27.41
N GLY A 196 -2.07 17.74 28.48
CA GLY A 196 -3.46 17.95 28.86
C GLY A 196 -3.85 17.12 30.06
N THR A 197 -5.08 17.33 30.57
CA THR A 197 -5.59 16.48 31.64
C THR A 197 -5.79 15.05 31.14
N ARG A 198 -5.77 14.07 32.06
CA ARG A 198 -5.99 12.67 31.73
C ARG A 198 -7.29 12.46 30.93
N GLU A 199 -8.36 13.14 31.35
CA GLU A 199 -9.69 13.07 30.73
C GLU A 199 -9.63 13.60 29.27
N GLN A 200 -8.93 14.71 29.05
CA GLN A 200 -8.74 15.28 27.71
C GLN A 200 -7.93 14.34 26.81
N LEU A 201 -6.86 13.73 27.31
CA LEU A 201 -6.03 12.79 26.58
C LEU A 201 -6.86 11.55 26.17
N ILE A 202 -7.63 10.99 27.11
CA ILE A 202 -8.51 9.85 26.85
C ILE A 202 -9.59 10.21 25.82
N GLN A 203 -10.22 11.38 25.97
CA GLN A 203 -11.25 11.84 25.06
C GLN A 203 -10.69 12.05 23.65
N ASN A 204 -9.54 12.70 23.51
CA ASN A 204 -8.89 12.94 22.23
C ASN A 204 -8.49 11.63 21.56
N TRP A 205 -7.94 10.67 22.30
CA TRP A 205 -7.62 9.35 21.77
C TRP A 205 -8.87 8.64 21.25
N ARG A 206 -9.96 8.63 22.02
CA ARG A 206 -11.24 8.05 21.57
C ARG A 206 -11.78 8.71 20.33
N MET A 207 -11.77 10.05 20.23
CA MET A 207 -12.18 10.77 19.03
C MET A 207 -11.32 10.44 17.81
N LEU A 208 -10.02 10.17 18.01
CA LEU A 208 -9.13 9.74 16.95
C LEU A 208 -9.38 8.28 16.54
N MET A 209 -9.92 7.48 17.45
CA MET A 209 -10.27 6.08 17.24
C MET A 209 -11.76 5.89 16.90
N ASP A 210 -12.61 6.95 17.01
CA ASP A 210 -14.02 6.88 16.66
C ASP A 210 -14.19 6.53 15.17
N GLY A 211 -14.90 5.39 14.96
CA GLY A 211 -15.00 4.71 13.68
C GLY A 211 -14.13 3.45 13.60
N THR A 212 -13.25 3.20 14.57
CA THR A 212 -12.60 1.90 14.76
C THR A 212 -13.46 1.01 15.66
N PRO A 213 -13.66 -0.27 15.34
CA PRO A 213 -14.38 -1.20 16.21
C PRO A 213 -13.70 -1.27 17.59
N THR A 214 -14.44 -0.90 18.64
CA THR A 214 -13.97 -1.03 20.03
C THR A 214 -13.75 -2.51 20.34
N GLY A 215 -12.54 -2.88 20.75
CA GLY A 215 -12.21 -4.23 21.24
C GLY A 215 -10.93 -4.84 20.67
N THR A 216 -10.30 -4.22 19.69
CA THR A 216 -9.01 -4.68 19.16
C THR A 216 -7.95 -3.60 19.35
N THR A 217 -7.22 -3.69 20.45
CA THR A 217 -5.93 -2.99 20.60
C THR A 217 -4.90 -3.76 19.80
N ASP A 218 -4.97 -3.64 18.50
CA ASP A 218 -4.16 -4.40 17.54
C ASP A 218 -2.73 -3.87 17.50
N GLY A 219 -1.95 -3.92 18.57
CA GLY A 219 -0.53 -3.59 18.52
C GLY A 219 -0.18 -2.26 17.80
N ARG A 220 -1.16 -1.35 17.66
CA ARG A 220 -1.01 -0.09 16.97
C ARG A 220 -0.42 0.95 17.89
N TRP A 221 0.69 1.42 17.45
CA TRP A 221 1.39 2.46 18.18
C TRP A 221 0.69 3.82 18.13
N PHE A 222 -0.13 4.10 17.07
CA PHE A 222 -0.66 5.43 16.85
C PHE A 222 -2.02 5.42 16.15
N PRO A 223 -2.97 6.34 16.51
CA PRO A 223 -4.24 6.48 15.78
C PRO A 223 -3.98 6.85 14.33
N GLN A 224 -4.59 6.09 13.44
CA GLN A 224 -4.39 6.29 12.02
C GLN A 224 -5.55 7.13 11.46
N ARG A 225 -5.27 8.38 11.10
CA ARG A 225 -6.22 9.29 10.41
C ARG A 225 -5.75 9.60 9.00
N ARG A 226 -6.70 10.01 8.16
CA ARG A 226 -6.43 10.40 6.76
C ARG A 226 -5.89 11.83 6.63
N ASP A 227 -5.82 12.58 7.72
CA ASP A 227 -5.60 14.03 7.71
C ASP A 227 -4.14 14.42 7.93
N TYR A 228 -3.21 13.48 7.90
CA TYR A 228 -1.76 13.71 7.98
C TYR A 228 -0.97 12.58 7.31
N VAL A 229 0.33 12.74 7.16
CA VAL A 229 1.26 11.70 6.75
C VAL A 229 2.08 11.26 7.94
N LEU A 230 2.14 9.94 8.18
CA LEU A 230 3.09 9.33 9.10
C LEU A 230 4.01 8.38 8.33
N LEU A 231 5.31 8.63 8.39
CA LEU A 231 6.34 7.74 7.87
C LEU A 231 7.19 7.24 9.06
N ALA A 232 7.14 5.95 9.35
CA ALA A 232 7.91 5.33 10.43
C ALA A 232 9.00 4.41 9.88
N ALA A 233 10.12 4.29 10.61
CA ALA A 233 11.28 3.52 10.15
C ALA A 233 11.03 2.03 10.04
N CYS A 234 10.13 1.47 10.85
CA CYS A 234 9.84 0.04 10.88
C CYS A 234 8.44 -0.22 11.44
N ARG A 235 7.98 -1.46 11.32
CA ARG A 235 6.75 -1.92 11.98
C ARG A 235 6.95 -2.01 13.51
N PRO A 236 5.86 -2.00 14.30
CA PRO A 236 5.96 -2.05 15.76
C PRO A 236 6.75 -3.23 16.34
N SER A 237 6.81 -4.36 15.62
CA SER A 237 7.53 -5.58 16.02
C SER A 237 8.93 -5.72 15.41
N GLU A 238 9.41 -4.70 14.70
CA GLU A 238 10.67 -4.73 13.97
C GLU A 238 11.68 -3.70 14.50
N PHE A 239 12.90 -3.75 13.92
CA PHE A 239 14.01 -2.89 14.31
C PHE A 239 14.23 -1.77 13.31
N ALA A 240 14.54 -0.58 13.81
CA ALA A 240 15.17 0.49 13.03
C ALA A 240 16.68 0.47 13.27
N TYR A 241 17.42 0.35 12.19
CA TYR A 241 18.88 0.22 12.24
C TYR A 241 19.59 1.56 12.03
N GLU A 242 20.69 1.76 12.75
CA GLU A 242 21.69 2.76 12.37
C GLU A 242 22.60 2.17 11.30
N TYR A 243 22.69 2.85 10.18
CA TYR A 243 23.50 2.47 9.03
C TYR A 243 24.86 3.17 9.03
N ALA A 244 25.95 2.40 9.00
CA ALA A 244 27.32 2.92 8.89
C ALA A 244 27.67 3.15 7.41
N VAL A 245 27.56 4.39 6.96
CA VAL A 245 27.98 4.80 5.62
C VAL A 245 29.51 4.84 5.57
N SER A 246 30.09 4.14 4.61
CA SER A 246 31.57 4.10 4.43
C SER A 246 32.35 3.72 5.70
N GLY A 247 31.72 2.96 6.62
CA GLY A 247 32.34 2.40 7.82
C GLY A 247 32.62 3.37 8.97
N LYS A 248 32.25 4.64 8.88
CA LYS A 248 32.52 5.66 9.93
C LYS A 248 31.34 6.52 10.33
N GLU A 249 30.53 6.96 9.38
CA GLU A 249 29.40 7.85 9.65
C GLU A 249 28.11 7.06 9.80
N ARG A 250 27.45 7.19 10.96
CA ARG A 250 26.20 6.49 11.23
C ARG A 250 25.00 7.40 10.98
N HIS A 251 24.01 6.86 10.38
CA HIS A 251 22.69 7.45 10.13
C HIS A 251 21.60 6.42 10.43
N GLY A 252 20.40 6.85 10.77
CA GLY A 252 19.24 6.00 10.68
C GLY A 252 19.00 5.56 9.24
N ALA A 253 18.70 4.28 9.05
CA ALA A 253 18.49 3.75 7.70
C ALA A 253 17.35 4.48 6.97
N LEU A 254 16.25 4.81 7.68
CA LEU A 254 15.17 5.60 7.10
C LEU A 254 15.67 6.97 6.64
N THR A 255 16.32 7.73 7.52
CA THR A 255 16.75 9.10 7.22
C THR A 255 17.75 9.14 6.08
N TYR A 256 18.75 8.25 6.10
CA TYR A 256 19.77 8.19 5.06
C TYR A 256 19.13 7.97 3.67
N TRP A 257 18.31 6.92 3.51
CA TRP A 257 17.71 6.61 2.23
C TRP A 257 16.61 7.58 1.82
N LEU A 258 15.92 8.19 2.79
CA LEU A 258 14.95 9.25 2.54
C LEU A 258 15.63 10.46 1.87
N ILE A 259 16.71 10.98 2.45
CA ILE A 259 17.41 12.15 1.92
C ILE A 259 18.14 11.82 0.61
N ASP A 260 18.75 10.64 0.50
CA ASP A 260 19.33 10.15 -0.75
C ASP A 260 18.30 10.13 -1.88
N THR A 261 17.10 9.59 -1.59
CA THR A 261 15.98 9.55 -2.54
C THR A 261 15.52 10.95 -2.92
N LEU A 262 15.29 11.82 -1.96
CA LEU A 262 14.80 13.19 -2.20
C LEU A 262 15.80 14.06 -2.95
N THR A 263 17.09 13.81 -2.76
CA THR A 263 18.15 14.56 -3.45
C THR A 263 18.34 14.10 -4.88
N SER A 264 18.11 12.80 -5.14
CA SER A 264 18.33 12.19 -6.44
C SER A 264 17.07 12.18 -7.34
N ALA A 265 15.89 12.44 -6.77
CA ALA A 265 14.62 12.33 -7.48
C ALA A 265 14.19 13.64 -8.13
N PRO A 266 13.44 13.57 -9.26
CA PRO A 266 12.80 14.77 -9.81
C PRO A 266 11.72 15.29 -8.83
N SER A 267 11.37 16.56 -8.99
CA SER A 267 10.24 17.17 -8.27
C SER A 267 8.92 16.42 -8.55
N GLY A 268 8.03 16.34 -7.58
CA GLY A 268 6.69 15.79 -7.76
C GLY A 268 6.52 14.34 -7.32
N LEU A 269 7.34 13.85 -6.38
CA LEU A 269 7.09 12.58 -5.72
C LEU A 269 5.92 12.69 -4.74
N THR A 270 5.03 11.70 -4.75
CA THR A 270 4.09 11.48 -3.65
C THR A 270 4.77 10.76 -2.48
N TYR A 271 4.20 10.87 -1.28
CA TYR A 271 4.71 10.11 -0.12
C TYR A 271 4.70 8.61 -0.36
N LYS A 272 3.72 8.10 -1.11
CA LYS A 272 3.69 6.66 -1.47
C LYS A 272 4.86 6.28 -2.37
N THR A 273 5.14 7.05 -3.41
CA THR A 273 6.27 6.78 -4.30
C THR A 273 7.61 6.91 -3.55
N LEU A 274 7.73 7.91 -2.67
CA LEU A 274 8.90 8.07 -1.80
C LEU A 274 9.07 6.85 -0.89
N HIS A 275 8.00 6.46 -0.19
CA HIS A 275 8.00 5.30 0.71
C HIS A 275 8.44 4.02 -0.01
N ASP A 276 7.87 3.73 -1.19
CA ASP A 276 8.18 2.52 -1.94
C ASP A 276 9.67 2.45 -2.33
N ARG A 277 10.24 3.57 -2.76
CA ARG A 277 11.66 3.65 -3.12
C ARG A 277 12.57 3.51 -1.92
N VAL A 278 12.26 4.22 -0.83
CA VAL A 278 13.02 4.15 0.43
C VAL A 278 12.94 2.73 1.00
N SER A 279 11.76 2.12 0.99
CA SER A 279 11.57 0.73 1.44
C SER A 279 12.41 -0.26 0.63
N ALA A 280 12.42 -0.15 -0.70
CA ALA A 280 13.24 -1.00 -1.56
C ALA A 280 14.74 -0.87 -1.23
N LYS A 281 15.24 0.35 -1.03
CA LYS A 281 16.64 0.61 -0.65
C LYS A 281 16.99 0.07 0.74
N ILE A 282 16.11 0.28 1.71
CA ILE A 282 16.32 -0.24 3.07
C ILE A 282 16.33 -1.77 3.05
N GLN A 283 15.35 -2.41 2.42
CA GLN A 283 15.24 -3.87 2.36
C GLN A 283 16.40 -4.53 1.61
N SER A 284 17.01 -3.84 0.65
CA SER A 284 18.22 -4.34 -0.02
C SER A 284 19.41 -4.51 0.94
N LYS A 285 19.42 -3.80 2.08
CA LYS A 285 20.47 -3.84 3.12
C LYS A 285 20.00 -4.49 4.43
N PHE A 286 18.78 -4.21 4.82
CA PHE A 286 18.13 -4.65 6.06
C PHE A 286 16.78 -5.32 5.74
N PRO A 287 16.77 -6.61 5.32
CA PRO A 287 15.54 -7.30 4.89
C PRO A 287 14.45 -7.39 5.96
N SER A 288 14.81 -7.24 7.24
CA SER A 288 13.89 -7.26 8.38
C SER A 288 13.37 -5.88 8.79
N GLN A 289 13.81 -4.80 8.16
CA GLN A 289 13.31 -3.45 8.42
C GLN A 289 12.32 -3.04 7.33
N MET A 290 11.06 -2.85 7.72
CA MET A 290 9.95 -2.50 6.84
C MET A 290 9.41 -1.13 7.21
N PRO A 291 9.78 -0.06 6.51
CA PRO A 291 9.17 1.26 6.71
C PRO A 291 7.66 1.22 6.56
N MET A 292 6.97 2.06 7.32
CA MET A 292 5.52 2.18 7.27
C MET A 292 5.10 3.57 6.80
N LEU A 293 4.08 3.60 5.97
CA LEU A 293 3.41 4.83 5.55
C LEU A 293 1.93 4.76 5.95
N SER A 294 1.46 5.77 6.64
CA SER A 294 0.03 5.92 6.99
C SER A 294 -0.48 7.30 6.59
N GLY A 295 -1.79 7.39 6.31
CA GLY A 295 -2.47 8.64 5.96
C GLY A 295 -2.36 9.02 4.48
N GLU A 296 -2.08 10.28 4.18
CA GLU A 296 -2.16 10.89 2.83
C GLU A 296 -0.99 10.48 1.91
N GLY A 297 -0.93 9.20 1.54
CA GLY A 297 0.15 8.69 0.68
C GLY A 297 0.19 9.29 -0.74
N ASP A 298 -0.95 9.78 -1.22
CA ASP A 298 -1.10 10.46 -2.51
C ASP A 298 -0.66 11.94 -2.50
N ARG A 299 -0.41 12.53 -1.32
CA ARG A 299 0.09 13.91 -1.20
C ARG A 299 1.53 14.01 -1.69
N PHE A 300 1.85 15.08 -2.41
CA PHE A 300 3.24 15.37 -2.77
C PHE A 300 4.11 15.61 -1.53
N VAL A 301 5.34 15.13 -1.59
CA VAL A 301 6.29 15.24 -0.47
C VAL A 301 6.56 16.70 -0.18
N PHE A 302 6.33 17.09 1.08
CA PHE A 302 6.41 18.49 1.55
C PHE A 302 5.57 19.46 0.72
N GLY A 303 4.46 18.99 0.15
CA GLY A 303 3.47 19.76 -0.58
C GLY A 303 2.09 19.69 0.07
N VAL A 304 1.15 20.47 -0.44
CA VAL A 304 -0.27 20.46 -0.05
C VAL A 304 -1.16 19.79 -1.10
N GLU A 305 -0.66 19.70 -2.34
CA GLU A 305 -1.37 19.10 -3.45
C GLU A 305 -1.26 17.58 -3.44
N ARG A 306 -2.19 16.91 -4.12
CA ARG A 306 -2.21 15.45 -4.29
C ARG A 306 -1.85 15.07 -5.72
N GLY A 307 -1.10 14.00 -5.86
CA GLY A 307 -0.73 13.41 -7.14
C GLY A 307 -1.51 12.13 -7.43
N SER A 308 -1.53 11.73 -8.70
CA SER A 308 -2.04 10.40 -9.06
C SER A 308 -1.04 9.32 -8.61
N LEU A 309 -1.55 8.27 -7.97
CA LEU A 309 -0.72 7.10 -7.63
C LEU A 309 -0.47 6.28 -8.89
N GLN A 310 0.79 6.10 -9.27
CA GLN A 310 1.20 5.21 -10.36
C GLN A 310 1.63 3.87 -9.78
N TYR A 311 1.24 2.78 -10.45
CA TYR A 311 1.57 1.43 -10.01
C TYR A 311 2.70 0.88 -10.87
N ALA A 312 3.84 0.67 -10.22
CA ALA A 312 4.96 -0.05 -10.77
C ALA A 312 5.55 -0.94 -9.67
N VAL A 313 6.15 -2.03 -10.05
CA VAL A 313 6.89 -2.91 -9.16
C VAL A 313 8.27 -2.32 -8.97
N ASN A 314 8.80 -2.34 -7.75
CA ASN A 314 10.15 -1.85 -7.50
C ASN A 314 11.20 -2.93 -7.76
N VAL A 315 12.36 -2.52 -8.26
CA VAL A 315 13.56 -3.34 -8.23
C VAL A 315 14.10 -3.34 -6.80
N LEU A 316 14.21 -4.52 -6.18
CA LEU A 316 14.77 -4.69 -4.84
C LEU A 316 16.29 -4.89 -4.86
N GLU A 317 16.79 -5.57 -5.90
CA GLU A 317 18.19 -5.98 -5.99
C GLU A 317 18.61 -6.10 -7.44
N VAL A 318 19.88 -5.80 -7.72
CA VAL A 318 20.50 -5.95 -9.03
C VAL A 318 21.73 -6.84 -8.86
N VAL A 319 21.80 -7.93 -9.63
CA VAL A 319 22.96 -8.79 -9.70
C VAL A 319 23.77 -8.44 -10.94
N GLU A 320 25.00 -8.03 -10.72
CA GLU A 320 25.95 -7.67 -11.79
C GLU A 320 26.97 -8.78 -12.01
N GLU A 321 27.32 -9.02 -13.27
CA GLU A 321 28.42 -9.87 -13.67
C GLU A 321 29.32 -9.05 -14.61
N ASN A 322 30.60 -8.92 -14.27
CA ASN A 322 31.56 -8.06 -14.97
C ASN A 322 31.09 -6.59 -15.10
N SER A 323 30.48 -6.05 -14.04
CA SER A 323 29.91 -4.69 -13.99
C SER A 323 28.73 -4.45 -14.98
N GLU A 324 28.14 -5.51 -15.48
CA GLU A 324 26.91 -5.46 -16.27
C GLU A 324 25.75 -6.08 -15.49
N PRO A 325 24.59 -5.44 -15.39
CA PRO A 325 23.43 -6.03 -14.73
C PRO A 325 22.95 -7.25 -15.55
N LYS A 326 22.77 -8.40 -14.86
CA LYS A 326 22.32 -9.67 -15.47
C LYS A 326 20.94 -10.08 -14.97
N GLN A 327 20.67 -9.86 -13.69
CA GLN A 327 19.39 -10.18 -13.07
C GLN A 327 18.93 -9.06 -12.16
N VAL A 328 17.63 -8.95 -12.00
CA VAL A 328 16.99 -8.06 -11.03
C VAL A 328 16.01 -8.86 -10.18
N ARG A 329 15.86 -8.46 -8.91
CA ARG A 329 14.80 -8.95 -8.05
C ARG A 329 13.71 -7.90 -7.97
N LEU A 330 12.47 -8.29 -8.25
CA LEU A 330 11.30 -7.42 -8.26
C LEU A 330 10.47 -7.62 -6.98
N ASP A 331 9.85 -6.56 -6.49
CA ASP A 331 8.95 -6.53 -5.33
C ASP A 331 7.53 -6.97 -5.72
N ALA A 332 7.43 -8.11 -6.36
CA ALA A 332 6.17 -8.76 -6.68
C ALA A 332 6.40 -10.24 -6.96
N GLY A 333 5.49 -11.09 -6.52
CA GLY A 333 5.60 -12.53 -6.60
C GLY A 333 4.31 -13.25 -6.97
N MET A 334 4.21 -14.53 -6.59
CA MET A 334 3.03 -15.35 -6.85
C MET A 334 1.75 -14.75 -6.26
N VAL A 335 1.82 -14.16 -5.08
CA VAL A 335 0.67 -13.52 -4.42
C VAL A 335 0.10 -12.34 -5.23
N ASN A 336 0.91 -11.79 -6.10
CA ASN A 336 0.52 -10.72 -7.03
C ASN A 336 0.11 -11.28 -8.40
N GLY A 337 -0.02 -12.58 -8.57
CA GLY A 337 -0.36 -13.20 -9.84
C GLY A 337 0.79 -13.34 -10.82
N LEU A 338 2.06 -13.12 -10.36
CA LEU A 338 3.21 -13.33 -11.24
C LEU A 338 3.53 -14.81 -11.42
N SER A 339 4.02 -15.14 -12.60
CA SER A 339 4.63 -16.43 -12.90
C SER A 339 5.80 -16.28 -13.86
N ALA A 340 6.59 -17.33 -14.02
CA ALA A 340 7.73 -17.32 -14.93
C ALA A 340 7.29 -17.03 -16.36
N GLY A 341 8.11 -16.30 -17.10
CA GLY A 341 7.84 -15.85 -18.47
C GLY A 341 7.15 -14.49 -18.57
N ALA A 342 6.66 -13.90 -17.48
CA ALA A 342 6.16 -12.52 -17.48
C ALA A 342 7.30 -11.54 -17.79
N ARG A 343 7.03 -10.51 -18.59
CA ARG A 343 8.02 -9.51 -18.99
C ARG A 343 7.70 -8.14 -18.42
N PHE A 344 8.77 -7.44 -18.05
CA PHE A 344 8.71 -6.09 -17.51
C PHE A 344 9.70 -5.17 -18.21
N ALA A 345 9.29 -3.92 -18.44
CA ALA A 345 10.21 -2.84 -18.79
C ALA A 345 10.70 -2.17 -17.52
N ILE A 346 12.02 -2.04 -17.38
CA ILE A 346 12.64 -1.29 -16.28
C ILE A 346 12.85 0.15 -16.70
N TYR A 347 12.41 1.06 -15.85
CA TYR A 347 12.58 2.50 -16.01
C TYR A 347 13.65 3.03 -15.04
N PRO A 348 14.33 4.13 -15.39
CA PRO A 348 15.27 4.79 -14.49
C PRO A 348 14.59 5.15 -13.15
N TYR A 349 15.41 5.17 -12.13
CA TYR A 349 15.00 5.74 -10.86
C TYR A 349 14.47 7.17 -11.05
N GLY A 350 13.30 7.49 -10.52
CA GLY A 350 12.73 8.84 -10.58
C GLY A 350 11.66 9.06 -11.65
N ILE A 351 11.51 8.17 -12.64
CA ILE A 351 10.44 8.31 -13.63
C ILE A 351 9.08 8.15 -12.96
N THR A 352 8.16 9.06 -13.29
CA THR A 352 6.76 9.05 -12.84
C THR A 352 5.78 8.83 -13.98
N ASP A 353 6.22 8.99 -15.25
CA ASP A 353 5.42 8.78 -16.44
C ASP A 353 5.95 7.58 -17.24
N PHE A 354 5.25 6.45 -17.14
CA PHE A 354 5.59 5.19 -17.81
C PHE A 354 5.06 5.07 -19.23
N THR A 355 4.35 6.09 -19.72
CA THR A 355 3.89 6.13 -21.13
C THR A 355 5.05 6.41 -22.09
N GLN A 356 6.15 6.98 -21.58
CA GLN A 356 7.34 7.34 -22.35
C GLN A 356 8.23 6.12 -22.59
N LYS A 357 7.93 5.31 -23.63
CA LYS A 357 8.71 4.12 -23.97
C LYS A 357 10.19 4.40 -24.24
N ASN A 358 10.54 5.57 -24.74
CA ASN A 358 11.92 5.99 -24.94
C ASN A 358 12.72 6.16 -23.63
N GLN A 359 12.07 6.10 -22.47
CA GLN A 359 12.72 6.12 -21.15
C GLN A 359 13.04 4.71 -20.61
N GLN A 360 12.57 3.66 -21.25
CA GLN A 360 12.86 2.29 -20.84
C GLN A 360 14.37 2.00 -20.97
N LEU A 361 14.94 1.39 -19.92
CA LEU A 361 16.34 0.99 -19.88
C LEU A 361 16.53 -0.42 -20.46
N THR A 362 15.70 -1.35 -20.02
CA THR A 362 15.83 -2.76 -20.36
C THR A 362 14.49 -3.48 -20.25
N ILE A 363 14.39 -4.60 -20.95
CA ILE A 363 13.31 -5.57 -20.74
C ILE A 363 13.87 -6.74 -19.95
N VAL A 364 13.13 -7.17 -18.94
CA VAL A 364 13.44 -8.33 -18.10
C VAL A 364 12.32 -9.36 -18.19
N GLU A 365 12.68 -10.64 -18.09
CA GLU A 365 11.74 -11.76 -18.07
C GLU A 365 11.87 -12.54 -16.78
N ILE A 366 10.75 -12.80 -16.11
CA ILE A 366 10.73 -13.54 -14.85
C ILE A 366 11.23 -14.96 -15.07
N ALA A 367 12.30 -15.30 -14.39
CA ALA A 367 12.90 -16.63 -14.42
C ALA A 367 12.44 -17.48 -13.24
N ARG A 368 12.33 -16.88 -12.05
CA ARG A 368 11.92 -17.55 -10.81
C ARG A 368 11.03 -16.65 -9.99
N VAL A 369 9.93 -17.21 -9.48
CA VAL A 369 8.93 -16.49 -8.69
C VAL A 369 8.95 -17.02 -7.27
N GLY A 370 9.12 -16.10 -6.30
CA GLY A 370 8.86 -16.35 -4.88
C GLY A 370 7.42 -16.00 -4.51
N ALA A 371 7.10 -16.06 -3.23
CA ALA A 371 5.78 -15.67 -2.73
C ALA A 371 5.47 -14.19 -3.00
N SER A 372 6.37 -13.31 -2.60
CA SER A 372 6.23 -11.85 -2.62
C SER A 372 7.29 -11.16 -3.48
N ASP A 373 8.21 -11.88 -4.08
CA ASP A 373 9.27 -11.36 -4.94
C ASP A 373 9.48 -12.26 -6.16
N ALA A 374 10.18 -11.76 -7.16
CA ALA A 374 10.55 -12.54 -8.33
C ALA A 374 11.92 -12.15 -8.86
N TRP A 375 12.67 -13.14 -9.36
CA TRP A 375 13.93 -12.94 -10.06
C TRP A 375 13.70 -12.93 -11.57
N ALA A 376 14.18 -11.90 -12.24
CA ALA A 376 14.05 -11.70 -13.67
C ALA A 376 15.42 -11.56 -14.35
N ASN A 377 15.61 -12.24 -15.45
CA ASN A 377 16.79 -12.10 -16.29
C ASN A 377 16.64 -10.87 -17.23
N ILE A 378 17.72 -10.15 -17.47
CA ILE A 378 17.74 -9.15 -18.52
C ILE A 378 17.74 -9.87 -19.87
N VAL A 379 16.72 -9.59 -20.69
CA VAL A 379 16.57 -10.19 -22.01
C VAL A 379 16.87 -9.22 -23.15
N GLU A 380 16.72 -7.91 -22.92
CA GLU A 380 16.98 -6.88 -23.91
C GLU A 380 17.43 -5.59 -23.22
N VAL A 381 18.51 -4.98 -23.73
CA VAL A 381 18.97 -3.66 -23.29
C VAL A 381 18.55 -2.63 -24.34
N LEU A 382 17.65 -1.71 -23.95
CA LEU A 382 17.08 -0.70 -24.86
C LEU A 382 17.89 0.60 -24.84
N ARG A 383 18.43 0.95 -23.66
CA ARG A 383 19.16 2.19 -23.47
C ARG A 383 20.20 2.02 -22.35
N SER A 384 21.34 2.70 -22.51
CA SER A 384 22.30 2.81 -21.42
C SER A 384 21.74 3.61 -20.25
N GLY A 385 21.89 3.10 -19.04
CA GLY A 385 21.47 3.74 -17.80
C GLY A 385 21.65 2.81 -16.62
N LYS A 386 21.67 3.37 -15.41
CA LYS A 386 21.86 2.61 -14.19
C LYS A 386 20.52 2.01 -13.74
N ILE A 387 20.50 0.71 -13.50
CA ILE A 387 19.43 0.01 -12.80
C ILE A 387 19.88 -0.11 -11.34
N GLU A 388 19.03 0.30 -10.42
CA GLU A 388 19.33 0.26 -8.98
C GLU A 388 18.08 -0.06 -8.15
N PRO A 389 18.22 -0.47 -6.87
CA PRO A 389 17.09 -0.63 -5.99
C PRO A 389 16.23 0.63 -5.96
N GLY A 390 14.90 0.46 -6.14
CA GLY A 390 13.95 1.55 -6.30
C GLY A 390 13.72 1.99 -7.75
N SER A 391 14.50 1.51 -8.75
CA SER A 391 14.09 1.57 -10.15
C SER A 391 12.75 0.87 -10.34
N GLN A 392 11.93 1.33 -11.26
CA GLN A 392 10.57 0.84 -11.40
C GLN A 392 10.39 -0.06 -12.61
N ALA A 393 9.65 -1.15 -12.41
CA ALA A 393 9.34 -2.14 -13.43
C ALA A 393 7.84 -2.10 -13.76
N VAL A 394 7.52 -1.97 -15.03
CA VAL A 394 6.15 -1.99 -15.55
C VAL A 394 5.95 -3.26 -16.37
N MET A 395 4.89 -4.00 -16.07
CA MET A 395 4.57 -5.24 -16.79
C MET A 395 4.25 -4.96 -18.27
N LEU A 396 4.92 -5.68 -19.16
CA LEU A 396 4.70 -5.63 -20.61
C LEU A 396 3.79 -6.77 -21.06
N SER A 397 3.98 -7.98 -20.52
CA SER A 397 3.17 -9.14 -20.88
C SER A 397 2.99 -10.08 -19.71
N VAL A 398 1.83 -10.73 -19.66
CA VAL A 398 1.52 -11.80 -18.71
C VAL A 398 2.10 -13.13 -19.21
N PRO A 399 2.29 -14.10 -18.30
CA PRO A 399 2.67 -15.45 -18.67
C PRO A 399 1.65 -16.10 -19.62
N VAL A 400 2.12 -16.99 -20.47
CA VAL A 400 1.29 -17.67 -21.49
C VAL A 400 0.06 -18.40 -20.89
N ASN A 401 0.17 -18.91 -19.66
CA ASN A 401 -0.93 -19.59 -18.98
C ASN A 401 -2.08 -18.65 -18.52
N LEU A 402 -1.86 -17.34 -18.53
CA LEU A 402 -2.89 -16.34 -18.22
C LEU A 402 -3.48 -15.68 -19.46
N VAL A 403 -2.94 -15.98 -20.65
CA VAL A 403 -3.48 -15.48 -21.91
C VAL A 403 -4.75 -16.25 -22.25
N ARG A 404 -5.87 -15.54 -22.41
CA ARG A 404 -7.19 -16.14 -22.69
C ARG A 404 -7.49 -16.22 -24.18
N GLY A 405 -8.09 -17.35 -24.57
CA GLY A 405 -8.51 -17.59 -25.96
C GLY A 405 -9.85 -16.91 -26.28
N VAL A 406 -9.89 -16.12 -27.33
CA VAL A 406 -11.10 -15.47 -27.83
C VAL A 406 -11.48 -16.07 -29.16
N ARG A 407 -12.73 -16.51 -29.31
CA ARG A 407 -13.29 -16.96 -30.60
C ARG A 407 -14.31 -15.94 -31.09
N LEU A 408 -14.18 -15.55 -32.36
CA LEU A 408 -15.17 -14.74 -33.06
C LEU A 408 -16.19 -15.68 -33.71
N PHE A 409 -17.45 -15.56 -33.34
CA PHE A 409 -18.50 -16.51 -33.73
C PHE A 409 -19.51 -15.83 -34.64
N LYS A 410 -19.68 -16.39 -35.83
CA LYS A 410 -20.78 -16.04 -36.74
C LYS A 410 -21.99 -16.89 -36.40
N LYS A 411 -23.13 -16.26 -36.15
CA LYS A 411 -24.38 -16.99 -35.94
C LYS A 411 -24.71 -17.78 -37.19
N ALA A 412 -24.83 -19.13 -37.06
CA ALA A 412 -25.02 -20.04 -38.20
C ALA A 412 -26.31 -19.74 -38.96
N VAL A 413 -26.21 -19.76 -40.28
CA VAL A 413 -27.34 -19.67 -41.15
C VAL A 413 -28.13 -21.00 -41.11
N GLY A 414 -29.35 -21.02 -40.50
CA GLY A 414 -30.18 -22.19 -40.55
C GLY A 414 -31.14 -22.44 -39.37
N GLU A 415 -30.91 -21.88 -38.23
CA GLU A 415 -31.87 -21.93 -37.12
C GLU A 415 -32.92 -20.84 -37.27
N LYS A 416 -34.16 -21.22 -37.57
CA LYS A 416 -35.27 -20.30 -37.91
C LYS A 416 -35.55 -19.22 -36.84
N ASP A 417 -35.18 -19.46 -35.60
CA ASP A 417 -35.43 -18.54 -34.50
C ASP A 417 -34.25 -17.61 -34.15
N ASN A 418 -33.09 -17.76 -34.79
CA ASN A 418 -31.86 -17.04 -34.47
C ASN A 418 -31.26 -16.23 -35.62
N GLN A 419 -32.03 -15.95 -36.68
CA GLN A 419 -31.53 -15.17 -37.82
C GLN A 419 -31.36 -13.70 -37.46
N LEU A 420 -30.16 -13.15 -37.75
CA LEU A 420 -29.91 -11.71 -37.70
C LEU A 420 -30.75 -11.00 -38.75
N PRO A 421 -31.29 -9.78 -38.48
CA PRO A 421 -31.81 -8.90 -39.54
C PRO A 421 -30.80 -8.71 -40.68
N GLN A 422 -31.27 -8.70 -41.94
CA GLN A 422 -30.35 -8.64 -43.10
C GLN A 422 -29.35 -7.50 -43.03
N ALA A 423 -29.80 -6.31 -42.58
CA ALA A 423 -28.90 -5.13 -42.44
C ALA A 423 -27.78 -5.33 -41.42
N ILE A 424 -28.01 -6.15 -40.39
CA ILE A 424 -26.99 -6.49 -39.37
C ILE A 424 -26.06 -7.60 -39.91
N LYS A 425 -26.64 -8.58 -40.60
CA LYS A 425 -25.89 -9.67 -41.21
C LYS A 425 -24.88 -9.19 -42.23
N ASP A 426 -25.23 -8.16 -43.02
CA ASP A 426 -24.35 -7.55 -44.02
C ASP A 426 -23.14 -6.84 -43.36
N GLN A 427 -23.22 -6.46 -42.08
CA GLN A 427 -22.17 -5.77 -41.32
C GLN A 427 -21.44 -6.68 -40.33
N GLU A 428 -21.93 -7.91 -40.09
CA GLU A 428 -21.39 -8.83 -39.07
C GLU A 428 -19.92 -9.17 -39.33
N ASP A 429 -19.59 -9.44 -40.62
CA ASP A 429 -18.22 -9.80 -41.00
C ASP A 429 -17.23 -8.69 -40.77
N ASP A 430 -17.59 -7.47 -41.13
CA ASP A 430 -16.75 -6.27 -40.92
C ASP A 430 -16.61 -5.96 -39.45
N ALA A 431 -17.69 -6.13 -38.67
CA ALA A 431 -17.69 -5.91 -37.22
C ALA A 431 -16.76 -6.90 -36.48
N LEU A 432 -16.88 -8.21 -36.78
CA LEU A 432 -16.00 -9.22 -36.18
C LEU A 432 -14.55 -9.05 -36.60
N LYS A 433 -14.30 -8.72 -37.87
CA LYS A 433 -12.95 -8.43 -38.37
C LYS A 433 -12.33 -7.20 -37.69
N ALA A 434 -13.12 -6.18 -37.38
CA ALA A 434 -12.65 -5.03 -36.61
C ALA A 434 -12.21 -5.40 -35.18
N VAL A 435 -12.92 -6.34 -34.54
CA VAL A 435 -12.49 -6.90 -33.22
C VAL A 435 -11.23 -7.74 -33.37
N GLU A 436 -11.09 -8.53 -34.44
CA GLU A 436 -9.86 -9.28 -34.76
C GLU A 436 -8.65 -8.36 -34.86
N VAL A 437 -8.78 -7.28 -35.60
CA VAL A 437 -7.73 -6.26 -35.72
C VAL A 437 -7.42 -5.61 -34.37
N ALA A 438 -8.43 -5.32 -33.55
CA ALA A 438 -8.26 -4.72 -32.24
C ALA A 438 -7.64 -5.70 -31.20
N LEU A 439 -7.78 -7.02 -31.43
CA LEU A 439 -7.14 -8.07 -30.60
C LEU A 439 -5.66 -8.26 -30.96
N ALA A 440 -5.23 -7.90 -32.16
CA ALA A 440 -3.82 -7.97 -32.53
C ALA A 440 -3.02 -7.13 -31.52
N ASP A 441 -1.88 -7.51 -31.08
CA ASP A 441 -1.02 -6.81 -30.13
C ASP A 441 -1.52 -6.77 -28.67
N ASN A 442 -2.43 -7.66 -28.27
CA ASN A 442 -2.92 -7.74 -26.88
C ASN A 442 -2.21 -8.84 -26.08
N GLY A 443 -1.54 -8.46 -24.99
CA GLY A 443 -0.79 -9.42 -24.15
C GLY A 443 -1.65 -10.32 -23.24
N TRP A 444 -2.97 -10.08 -23.14
CA TRP A 444 -3.92 -10.84 -22.31
C TRP A 444 -4.82 -11.77 -23.09
N LEU A 445 -4.96 -11.55 -24.39
CA LEU A 445 -5.91 -12.22 -25.24
C LEU A 445 -5.22 -12.72 -26.51
N LYS A 446 -5.64 -13.88 -27.01
CA LYS A 446 -5.27 -14.42 -28.33
C LYS A 446 -6.50 -14.93 -29.03
N LEU A 447 -6.50 -14.91 -30.36
CA LEU A 447 -7.49 -15.67 -31.12
C LEU A 447 -7.31 -17.16 -30.86
N ALA A 448 -8.38 -17.84 -30.46
CA ALA A 448 -8.37 -19.28 -30.26
C ALA A 448 -8.39 -20.01 -31.60
N ASP A 449 -7.49 -20.97 -31.79
CA ASP A 449 -7.51 -21.87 -32.94
C ASP A 449 -8.80 -22.72 -32.94
N THR A 450 -9.19 -23.20 -34.10
CA THR A 450 -10.44 -23.99 -34.27
C THR A 450 -10.48 -25.26 -33.43
N GLN A 451 -9.35 -25.75 -32.97
CA GLN A 451 -9.22 -26.95 -32.10
C GLN A 451 -8.99 -26.62 -30.62
N GLU A 452 -8.68 -25.35 -30.28
CA GLU A 452 -8.52 -24.93 -28.88
C GLU A 452 -9.88 -24.59 -28.26
N LYS A 453 -10.04 -24.88 -26.96
CA LYS A 453 -11.18 -24.41 -26.20
C LYS A 453 -11.03 -22.91 -25.99
N GLU A 454 -12.04 -22.16 -26.38
CA GLU A 454 -12.11 -20.73 -26.11
C GLU A 454 -12.48 -20.45 -24.63
N ASP A 455 -11.91 -19.36 -24.09
CA ASP A 455 -12.35 -18.80 -22.81
C ASP A 455 -13.52 -17.83 -23.02
N TYR A 456 -13.47 -17.06 -24.09
CA TYR A 456 -14.50 -16.09 -24.47
C TYR A 456 -14.95 -16.30 -25.93
N LEU A 457 -16.23 -16.08 -26.16
CA LEU A 457 -16.79 -16.03 -27.48
C LEU A 457 -17.39 -14.62 -27.71
N VAL A 458 -17.09 -14.03 -28.86
CA VAL A 458 -17.66 -12.74 -29.27
C VAL A 458 -18.54 -12.96 -30.48
N ALA A 459 -19.79 -12.49 -30.39
CA ALA A 459 -20.76 -12.57 -31.48
C ALA A 459 -21.50 -11.23 -31.63
N VAL A 460 -22.29 -11.09 -32.71
CA VAL A 460 -23.20 -9.96 -32.91
C VAL A 460 -24.63 -10.42 -32.61
N ASN A 461 -25.38 -9.68 -31.79
CA ASN A 461 -26.78 -10.01 -31.46
C ASN A 461 -27.77 -9.39 -32.47
N ARG A 462 -29.06 -9.67 -32.28
CA ARG A 462 -30.15 -9.18 -33.16
C ARG A 462 -30.35 -7.67 -33.17
N GLN A 463 -29.86 -6.99 -32.15
CA GLN A 463 -29.88 -5.54 -31.98
C GLN A 463 -28.70 -4.83 -32.66
N GLY A 464 -27.79 -5.61 -33.28
CA GLY A 464 -26.54 -5.07 -33.84
C GLY A 464 -25.54 -4.64 -32.76
N GLU A 465 -25.47 -5.41 -31.69
CA GLU A 465 -24.56 -5.14 -30.56
C GLU A 465 -23.60 -6.32 -30.40
N TYR A 466 -22.38 -6.03 -29.96
CA TYR A 466 -21.44 -7.09 -29.59
C TYR A 466 -21.89 -7.78 -28.32
N GLU A 467 -21.87 -9.11 -28.35
CA GLU A 467 -22.24 -10.01 -27.27
C GLU A 467 -21.01 -10.82 -26.85
N ILE A 468 -20.66 -10.79 -25.56
CA ILE A 468 -19.56 -11.59 -25.00
C ILE A 468 -20.17 -12.77 -24.25
N CYS A 469 -19.69 -13.98 -24.52
CA CYS A 469 -20.18 -15.20 -23.90
C CYS A 469 -19.05 -15.95 -23.17
N VAL A 470 -19.40 -16.50 -21.99
CA VAL A 470 -18.63 -17.52 -21.27
C VAL A 470 -19.55 -18.74 -21.18
N GLY A 471 -19.54 -19.59 -22.20
CA GLY A 471 -20.55 -20.64 -22.40
C GLY A 471 -21.92 -20.07 -22.79
N THR A 472 -22.46 -19.14 -22.03
CA THR A 472 -23.70 -18.37 -22.34
C THR A 472 -23.37 -16.88 -22.43
N PRO A 473 -24.23 -16.07 -23.11
CA PRO A 473 -24.06 -14.61 -23.08
C PRO A 473 -23.98 -14.05 -21.68
N LEU A 474 -23.02 -13.18 -21.44
CA LEU A 474 -22.91 -12.46 -20.17
C LEU A 474 -24.04 -11.44 -20.07
N GLU A 475 -24.84 -11.59 -19.02
CA GLU A 475 -25.93 -10.66 -18.75
C GLU A 475 -25.41 -9.35 -18.11
N ASN A 476 -26.20 -8.30 -18.26
CA ASN A 476 -25.97 -7.02 -17.58
C ASN A 476 -24.70 -6.22 -17.99
N LEU A 477 -24.08 -6.55 -19.11
CA LEU A 477 -23.02 -5.71 -19.68
C LEU A 477 -23.62 -4.38 -20.17
N THR A 478 -23.20 -3.27 -19.58
CA THR A 478 -23.66 -1.92 -19.90
C THR A 478 -22.49 -0.94 -19.97
N PRO A 479 -22.48 0.04 -20.90
CA PRO A 479 -23.45 0.22 -22.00
C PRO A 479 -23.35 -0.88 -23.08
N ALA A 480 -24.44 -1.06 -23.85
CA ALA A 480 -24.42 -1.94 -25.02
C ALA A 480 -23.44 -1.39 -26.07
N LEU A 481 -22.60 -2.25 -26.63
CA LEU A 481 -21.58 -1.89 -27.63
C LEU A 481 -22.11 -2.16 -29.03
N LYS A 482 -22.51 -1.13 -29.79
CA LYS A 482 -23.10 -1.26 -31.12
C LYS A 482 -22.02 -1.45 -32.21
N ILE A 483 -22.35 -2.28 -33.21
CA ILE A 483 -21.54 -2.38 -34.45
C ILE A 483 -21.61 -1.08 -35.23
N GLY A 484 -20.58 -0.82 -36.06
CA GLY A 484 -20.53 0.38 -36.90
C GLY A 484 -19.94 1.63 -36.25
N ASP A 485 -19.71 1.62 -34.95
CA ASP A 485 -18.96 2.65 -34.25
C ASP A 485 -17.47 2.29 -34.25
N ALA A 486 -16.62 3.22 -34.71
CA ALA A 486 -15.18 2.98 -34.89
C ALA A 486 -14.42 2.68 -33.58
N GLU A 487 -14.89 3.17 -32.44
CA GLU A 487 -14.25 2.93 -31.12
C GLU A 487 -14.73 1.63 -30.44
N THR A 488 -15.86 1.09 -30.89
CA THR A 488 -16.50 -0.04 -30.21
C THR A 488 -15.65 -1.33 -30.22
N PRO A 489 -14.95 -1.71 -31.31
CA PRO A 489 -14.08 -2.89 -31.29
C PRO A 489 -13.02 -2.83 -30.18
N GLN A 490 -12.42 -1.66 -29.97
CA GLN A 490 -11.45 -1.45 -28.87
C GLN A 490 -12.12 -1.60 -27.49
N LYS A 491 -13.33 -1.11 -27.32
CA LYS A 491 -14.10 -1.27 -26.06
C LYS A 491 -14.45 -2.73 -25.80
N VAL A 492 -14.74 -3.52 -26.84
CA VAL A 492 -14.93 -4.99 -26.72
C VAL A 492 -13.66 -5.65 -26.20
N VAL A 493 -12.50 -5.33 -26.78
CA VAL A 493 -11.21 -5.86 -26.32
C VAL A 493 -10.90 -5.42 -24.87
N GLN A 494 -11.16 -4.17 -24.50
CA GLN A 494 -11.01 -3.69 -23.13
C GLN A 494 -11.88 -4.48 -22.13
N ARG A 495 -13.14 -4.78 -22.49
CA ARG A 495 -14.00 -5.67 -21.67
C ARG A 495 -13.41 -7.06 -21.52
N LEU A 496 -12.96 -7.66 -22.61
CA LEU A 496 -12.37 -9.00 -22.57
C LEU A 496 -11.11 -9.04 -21.71
N VAL A 497 -10.24 -8.03 -21.79
CA VAL A 497 -9.06 -7.90 -20.91
C VAL A 497 -9.47 -7.75 -19.45
N HIS A 498 -10.50 -6.95 -19.19
CA HIS A 498 -11.01 -6.79 -17.82
C HIS A 498 -11.52 -8.13 -17.26
N LEU A 499 -12.32 -8.86 -18.04
CA LEU A 499 -12.85 -10.18 -17.67
C LEU A 499 -11.70 -11.19 -17.45
N ALA A 500 -10.68 -11.18 -18.30
CA ALA A 500 -9.50 -12.04 -18.15
C ALA A 500 -8.75 -11.77 -16.84
N LYS A 501 -8.57 -10.49 -16.48
CA LYS A 501 -7.97 -10.10 -15.21
C LYS A 501 -8.82 -10.50 -14.01
N TYR A 502 -10.12 -10.24 -14.06
CA TYR A 502 -11.06 -10.64 -13.02
C TYR A 502 -11.01 -12.15 -12.77
N GLN A 503 -11.04 -12.96 -13.82
CA GLN A 503 -10.92 -14.39 -13.74
C GLN A 503 -9.57 -14.84 -13.16
N ALA A 504 -8.47 -14.21 -13.58
CA ALA A 504 -7.14 -14.51 -13.03
C ALA A 504 -7.06 -14.26 -11.51
N ILE A 505 -7.73 -13.21 -11.01
CA ILE A 505 -7.79 -12.90 -9.58
C ILE A 505 -8.67 -13.93 -8.84
N GLN A 506 -9.78 -14.37 -9.45
CA GLN A 506 -10.59 -15.44 -8.88
C GLN A 506 -9.83 -16.77 -8.78
N GLU A 507 -9.03 -17.11 -9.79
CA GLU A 507 -8.23 -18.34 -9.84
C GLU A 507 -6.96 -18.28 -8.96
N LEU A 508 -6.52 -17.10 -8.57
CA LEU A 508 -5.31 -16.91 -7.75
C LEU A 508 -5.51 -17.48 -6.34
N SER A 509 -4.97 -18.66 -6.10
CA SER A 509 -5.18 -19.41 -4.85
C SER A 509 -3.91 -20.16 -4.43
N ASN A 510 -3.66 -20.23 -3.12
CA ASN A 510 -2.64 -21.09 -2.54
C ASN A 510 -3.17 -21.71 -1.23
N GLN A 511 -3.91 -22.80 -1.36
CA GLN A 511 -4.51 -23.51 -0.24
C GLN A 511 -3.62 -24.65 0.31
N PHE A 512 -2.49 -24.92 -0.35
CA PHE A 512 -1.56 -26.00 0.02
C PHE A 512 -0.43 -25.52 0.94
N SER A 513 -0.39 -24.24 1.29
CA SER A 513 0.56 -23.69 2.24
C SER A 513 0.27 -24.15 3.67
N ASP A 514 1.32 -24.37 4.48
CA ASP A 514 1.20 -24.61 5.91
C ASP A 514 0.51 -23.46 6.65
N LEU A 515 0.60 -22.24 6.10
CA LEU A 515 -0.10 -21.05 6.61
C LEU A 515 -1.63 -21.17 6.51
N THR A 516 -2.16 -22.03 5.62
CA THR A 516 -3.62 -22.20 5.45
C THR A 516 -4.28 -22.67 6.74
N SER A 517 -3.60 -23.55 7.51
CA SER A 517 -4.07 -24.01 8.83
C SER A 517 -3.82 -22.99 9.95
N LYS A 518 -3.07 -21.92 9.68
CA LYS A 518 -2.68 -20.88 10.65
C LYS A 518 -3.49 -19.59 10.54
N LEU A 519 -4.37 -19.53 9.55
CA LEU A 519 -5.29 -18.42 9.33
C LEU A 519 -6.74 -18.92 9.46
N GLU A 520 -7.46 -18.43 10.46
CA GLU A 520 -8.90 -18.65 10.58
C GLU A 520 -9.65 -17.49 9.93
N VAL A 521 -10.59 -17.80 9.06
CA VAL A 521 -11.45 -16.83 8.38
C VAL A 521 -12.87 -17.35 8.38
N GLU A 522 -13.81 -16.60 8.93
CA GLU A 522 -15.23 -16.96 9.04
C GLU A 522 -16.12 -15.76 8.75
N LEU A 523 -17.27 -16.00 8.17
CA LEU A 523 -18.37 -15.04 8.12
C LEU A 523 -19.41 -15.42 9.19
N LEU A 524 -19.76 -14.42 10.01
CA LEU A 524 -20.70 -14.55 11.12
C LEU A 524 -21.88 -13.63 10.91
N THR A 525 -23.02 -13.93 11.52
CA THR A 525 -24.23 -13.12 11.39
C THR A 525 -24.66 -12.52 12.73
N GLN A 526 -25.07 -11.28 12.72
CA GLN A 526 -25.78 -10.60 13.82
C GLN A 526 -26.85 -9.67 13.21
N PRO A 527 -27.99 -10.22 12.83
CA PRO A 527 -29.08 -9.44 12.25
C PRO A 527 -29.45 -8.26 13.16
N ASN A 528 -29.74 -7.11 12.57
CA ASN A 528 -30.13 -5.87 13.26
C ASN A 528 -29.00 -5.21 14.11
N TRP A 529 -27.77 -5.63 14.00
CA TRP A 529 -26.67 -4.91 14.65
C TRP A 529 -26.54 -3.49 14.03
N ARG A 530 -26.19 -2.52 14.88
CA ARG A 530 -25.92 -1.15 14.49
C ARG A 530 -24.66 -0.63 15.18
N PRO A 531 -23.93 0.32 14.60
CA PRO A 531 -22.80 0.97 15.26
C PRO A 531 -23.15 1.43 16.68
N GLY A 532 -22.29 1.10 17.65
CA GLY A 532 -22.49 1.38 19.07
C GLY A 532 -23.12 0.23 19.88
N MET A 533 -23.65 -0.82 19.23
CA MET A 533 -24.11 -2.02 19.92
C MET A 533 -22.96 -3.00 20.18
N VAL A 534 -23.12 -3.84 21.20
CA VAL A 534 -22.17 -4.93 21.48
C VAL A 534 -22.12 -5.90 20.30
N LYS A 535 -20.91 -6.31 19.91
CA LYS A 535 -20.70 -7.31 18.85
C LYS A 535 -20.72 -8.70 19.46
N GLU A 536 -21.77 -9.45 19.16
CA GLU A 536 -21.94 -10.85 19.58
C GLU A 536 -22.47 -11.68 18.39
N PRO A 537 -21.72 -11.68 17.25
CA PRO A 537 -22.17 -12.41 16.10
C PRO A 537 -22.10 -13.92 16.31
N LYS A 538 -22.94 -14.67 15.60
CA LYS A 538 -23.04 -16.13 15.66
C LYS A 538 -22.69 -16.74 14.29
N PRO A 539 -22.23 -18.00 14.26
CA PRO A 539 -22.08 -18.72 13.01
C PRO A 539 -23.40 -18.80 12.24
N PHE A 540 -23.32 -18.82 10.91
CA PHE A 540 -24.47 -19.10 10.08
C PHE A 540 -24.98 -20.50 10.33
N PRO A 541 -26.30 -20.75 10.21
CA PRO A 541 -26.90 -22.09 10.38
C PRO A 541 -26.29 -23.10 9.40
N ASP A 542 -26.02 -22.71 8.16
CA ASP A 542 -25.29 -23.49 7.17
C ASP A 542 -24.04 -22.74 6.71
N PRO A 543 -22.86 -23.06 7.25
CA PRO A 543 -21.62 -22.41 6.86
C PRO A 543 -21.13 -22.79 5.44
N THR A 544 -21.72 -23.80 4.80
CA THR A 544 -21.38 -24.24 3.44
C THR A 544 -22.15 -23.48 2.37
N HIS A 545 -23.31 -22.90 2.74
CA HIS A 545 -24.17 -22.13 1.85
C HIS A 545 -24.58 -20.81 2.51
N LEU A 546 -23.68 -19.85 2.41
CA LEU A 546 -23.90 -18.55 3.01
C LEU A 546 -24.87 -17.72 2.16
N VAL A 547 -26.05 -17.45 2.70
CA VAL A 547 -27.06 -16.58 2.10
C VAL A 547 -27.27 -15.39 3.02
N VAL A 548 -27.07 -14.20 2.45
CA VAL A 548 -27.18 -12.92 3.15
C VAL A 548 -28.22 -12.06 2.46
N LYS A 549 -29.08 -11.40 3.21
CA LYS A 549 -30.00 -10.41 2.64
C LYS A 549 -29.26 -9.10 2.38
N SER A 550 -29.62 -8.44 1.29
CA SER A 550 -29.11 -7.10 0.99
C SER A 550 -29.34 -6.17 2.19
N ASP A 551 -28.32 -5.37 2.53
CA ASP A 551 -28.29 -4.46 3.69
C ASP A 551 -28.31 -5.13 5.08
N GLU A 552 -28.22 -6.46 5.18
CA GLU A 552 -28.04 -7.16 6.45
C GLU A 552 -26.56 -7.12 6.88
N THR A 553 -26.32 -6.72 8.13
CA THR A 553 -24.97 -6.69 8.68
C THR A 553 -24.47 -8.08 9.03
N THR A 554 -23.31 -8.42 8.49
CA THR A 554 -22.54 -9.62 8.82
C THR A 554 -21.18 -9.22 9.42
N PHE A 555 -20.41 -10.18 9.90
CA PHE A 555 -19.08 -9.91 10.47
C PHE A 555 -18.06 -10.85 9.86
N LEU A 556 -17.04 -10.30 9.25
CA LEU A 556 -15.85 -11.03 8.85
C LEU A 556 -14.92 -11.16 10.05
N ARG A 557 -14.71 -12.38 10.50
CA ARG A 557 -13.74 -12.74 11.51
C ARG A 557 -12.46 -13.24 10.85
N ILE A 558 -11.33 -12.61 11.16
CA ILE A 558 -10.01 -13.06 10.72
C ILE A 558 -9.13 -13.20 11.96
N LYS A 559 -8.44 -14.34 12.11
CA LYS A 559 -7.55 -14.58 13.23
C LYS A 559 -6.26 -15.24 12.76
N ASN A 560 -5.14 -14.69 13.21
CA ASN A 560 -3.82 -15.30 13.02
C ASN A 560 -3.51 -16.22 14.22
N ILE A 561 -3.51 -17.52 14.02
CA ILE A 561 -3.13 -18.51 15.04
C ILE A 561 -1.69 -19.03 14.86
N SER A 562 -0.90 -18.38 14.00
CA SER A 562 0.53 -18.67 13.86
C SER A 562 1.35 -17.99 14.96
N SER A 563 2.61 -18.40 15.10
CA SER A 563 3.60 -17.71 15.94
C SER A 563 4.27 -16.51 15.26
N GLN A 564 3.91 -16.22 14.00
CA GLN A 564 4.55 -15.19 13.17
C GLN A 564 3.55 -14.07 12.84
N VAL A 565 4.07 -12.90 12.48
CA VAL A 565 3.24 -11.82 11.94
C VAL A 565 2.81 -12.18 10.52
N LEU A 566 1.51 -12.17 10.27
CA LEU A 566 0.94 -12.32 8.93
C LEU A 566 0.47 -10.97 8.39
N ASN A 567 0.81 -10.67 7.14
CA ASN A 567 0.31 -9.47 6.46
C ASN A 567 -0.96 -9.86 5.69
N ILE A 568 -2.08 -9.29 6.11
CA ILE A 568 -3.42 -9.64 5.61
C ILE A 568 -3.89 -8.59 4.61
N ALA A 569 -4.42 -9.03 3.47
CA ALA A 569 -5.22 -8.22 2.56
C ALA A 569 -6.52 -8.95 2.25
N VAL A 570 -7.61 -8.21 2.16
CA VAL A 570 -8.94 -8.77 1.87
C VAL A 570 -9.46 -8.13 0.60
N LEU A 571 -9.77 -8.94 -0.38
CA LEU A 571 -10.41 -8.50 -1.62
C LEU A 571 -11.88 -8.92 -1.61
N ASP A 572 -12.70 -8.01 -2.06
CA ASP A 572 -14.10 -8.22 -2.41
C ASP A 572 -14.20 -8.35 -3.93
N ILE A 573 -14.67 -9.51 -4.38
CA ILE A 573 -14.81 -9.87 -5.79
C ILE A 573 -16.30 -9.84 -6.10
N GLU A 574 -16.74 -8.72 -6.65
CA GLU A 574 -18.14 -8.35 -6.83
C GLU A 574 -18.76 -8.91 -8.12
N PRO A 575 -20.09 -9.10 -8.17
CA PRO A 575 -20.79 -9.56 -9.38
C PRO A 575 -20.78 -8.52 -10.52
N THR A 576 -20.35 -7.29 -10.26
CA THR A 576 -20.15 -6.21 -11.24
C THR A 576 -18.81 -6.29 -11.96
N TRP A 577 -18.07 -7.39 -11.76
CA TRP A 577 -16.66 -7.57 -12.18
C TRP A 577 -15.70 -6.54 -11.59
N GLN A 578 -16.10 -5.88 -10.54
CA GLN A 578 -15.23 -5.09 -9.70
C GLN A 578 -14.45 -5.99 -8.76
N VAL A 579 -13.20 -5.62 -8.50
CA VAL A 579 -12.41 -6.17 -7.41
C VAL A 579 -11.95 -5.01 -6.56
N SER A 580 -12.43 -4.94 -5.34
CA SER A 580 -12.10 -3.89 -4.40
C SER A 580 -11.40 -4.47 -3.17
N ARG A 581 -10.52 -3.69 -2.57
CA ARG A 581 -9.88 -4.09 -1.33
C ARG A 581 -10.69 -3.60 -0.15
N LEU A 582 -11.10 -4.52 0.71
CA LEU A 582 -11.80 -4.19 1.93
C LEU A 582 -10.87 -3.51 2.92
N GLN A 583 -11.36 -2.43 3.49
CA GLN A 583 -10.71 -1.72 4.57
C GLN A 583 -11.12 -2.39 5.88
N LEU A 584 -10.25 -3.20 6.46
CA LEU A 584 -10.50 -3.84 7.76
C LEU A 584 -10.49 -2.83 8.91
N GLU A 585 -9.98 -1.63 8.64
CA GLU A 585 -9.86 -0.51 9.55
C GLU A 585 -10.27 0.76 8.80
N ASN A 586 -10.42 1.86 9.49
CA ASN A 586 -10.81 3.14 8.87
C ASN A 586 -9.78 3.73 7.90
N GLU A 587 -8.73 3.01 7.59
CA GLU A 587 -7.66 3.43 6.68
C GLU A 587 -7.47 2.48 5.51
N LEU A 588 -7.13 3.08 4.37
CA LEU A 588 -6.63 2.38 3.18
C LEU A 588 -5.19 1.92 3.43
N LYS A 589 -5.02 0.86 4.19
CA LYS A 589 -3.73 0.17 4.25
C LYS A 589 -3.55 -0.72 3.04
N ILE A 590 -2.29 -0.85 2.60
CA ILE A 590 -1.92 -1.77 1.52
C ILE A 590 -2.10 -3.21 1.98
N TYR A 591 -1.78 -3.48 3.25
CA TYR A 591 -1.97 -4.74 3.97
C TYR A 591 -2.11 -4.44 5.47
N TYR A 592 -2.62 -5.40 6.22
CA TYR A 592 -2.79 -5.31 7.67
C TYR A 592 -1.88 -6.34 8.36
N PRO A 593 -0.87 -5.92 9.14
CA PRO A 593 -0.05 -6.85 9.91
C PRO A 593 -0.85 -7.37 11.11
N PHE A 594 -1.03 -8.68 11.19
CA PHE A 594 -1.66 -9.38 12.29
C PHE A 594 -0.61 -10.12 13.10
N ASN A 595 -0.42 -9.72 14.35
CA ASN A 595 0.45 -10.40 15.30
C ASN A 595 -0.07 -11.81 15.62
N SER A 596 0.76 -12.63 16.29
CA SER A 596 0.33 -13.93 16.79
C SER A 596 -0.90 -13.80 17.71
N ASN A 597 -1.90 -14.65 17.47
CA ASN A 597 -3.20 -14.67 18.16
C ASN A 597 -4.06 -13.42 18.00
N GLN A 598 -3.66 -12.48 17.14
CA GLN A 598 -4.49 -11.32 16.85
C GLN A 598 -5.74 -11.72 16.06
N GLU A 599 -6.87 -11.13 16.43
CA GLU A 599 -8.18 -11.35 15.83
C GLU A 599 -8.86 -10.02 15.52
N ILE A 600 -9.54 -9.93 14.38
CA ILE A 600 -10.45 -8.83 14.05
C ILE A 600 -11.85 -9.36 13.77
N LEU A 601 -12.84 -8.56 14.14
CA LEU A 601 -14.25 -8.78 13.86
C LEU A 601 -14.79 -7.54 13.13
N HIS A 602 -14.76 -7.61 11.80
CA HIS A 602 -15.08 -6.47 10.93
C HIS A 602 -16.51 -6.56 10.40
N PRO A 603 -17.37 -5.52 10.61
CA PRO A 603 -18.74 -5.51 10.09
C PRO A 603 -18.73 -5.32 8.57
N LEU A 604 -19.55 -6.10 7.86
CA LEU A 604 -19.75 -6.02 6.41
C LEU A 604 -21.23 -5.92 6.10
N ASN A 605 -21.57 -5.10 5.12
CA ASN A 605 -22.90 -5.04 4.50
C ASN A 605 -22.77 -5.35 3.01
N PHE A 606 -23.43 -6.39 2.57
CA PHE A 606 -23.50 -6.75 1.16
C PHE A 606 -24.70 -6.08 0.51
N GLN A 607 -24.51 -5.54 -0.69
CA GLN A 607 -25.58 -4.87 -1.42
C GLN A 607 -25.72 -5.43 -2.82
N LEU A 608 -26.95 -5.69 -3.23
CA LEU A 608 -27.21 -5.99 -4.63
C LEU A 608 -27.01 -4.74 -5.48
N PRO A 609 -26.42 -4.89 -6.69
CA PRO A 609 -26.32 -3.77 -7.61
C PRO A 609 -27.68 -3.11 -7.86
N ASN A 610 -27.71 -1.77 -7.84
CA ASN A 610 -28.92 -0.94 -7.95
C ASN A 610 -29.60 -1.02 -9.34
N THR A 611 -29.57 -2.18 -10.00
CA THR A 611 -30.28 -2.42 -11.24
C THR A 611 -31.43 -3.37 -10.97
N SER A 612 -32.59 -3.12 -11.58
CA SER A 612 -33.79 -3.97 -11.45
C SER A 612 -33.60 -5.43 -11.92
N LYS A 613 -32.42 -5.77 -12.40
CA LYS A 613 -32.08 -7.06 -13.02
C LYS A 613 -31.54 -8.10 -12.03
N TYR A 614 -31.07 -7.70 -10.83
CA TYR A 614 -30.51 -8.62 -9.86
C TYR A 614 -31.53 -8.94 -8.76
N ASN A 615 -32.03 -10.20 -8.71
CA ASN A 615 -32.78 -10.75 -7.56
C ASN A 615 -31.83 -11.41 -6.56
N GLN A 616 -30.71 -11.93 -7.05
CA GLN A 616 -29.63 -12.50 -6.26
C GLN A 616 -28.31 -12.31 -7.01
N ALA A 617 -27.21 -12.28 -6.28
CA ALA A 617 -25.86 -12.21 -6.85
C ALA A 617 -24.88 -13.03 -6.01
N LYS A 618 -23.84 -13.55 -6.66
CA LYS A 618 -22.73 -14.23 -5.97
C LYS A 618 -21.59 -13.23 -5.79
N GLU A 619 -21.03 -13.22 -4.59
CA GLU A 619 -19.92 -12.38 -4.20
C GLU A 619 -18.88 -13.24 -3.48
N THR A 620 -17.61 -12.91 -3.60
CA THR A 620 -16.53 -13.69 -2.99
C THR A 620 -15.60 -12.78 -2.21
N ILE A 621 -15.52 -13.02 -0.91
CA ILE A 621 -14.48 -12.41 -0.07
C ILE A 621 -13.24 -13.31 -0.12
N LYS A 622 -12.12 -12.75 -0.56
CA LYS A 622 -10.85 -13.47 -0.69
C LYS A 622 -9.81 -12.84 0.24
N VAL A 623 -9.34 -13.62 1.20
CA VAL A 623 -8.35 -13.18 2.20
C VAL A 623 -6.98 -13.73 1.81
N PHE A 624 -6.02 -12.85 1.65
CA PHE A 624 -4.61 -13.17 1.44
C PHE A 624 -3.85 -13.01 2.76
N ALA A 625 -2.93 -13.92 3.04
CA ALA A 625 -2.00 -13.81 4.14
C ALA A 625 -0.58 -14.11 3.64
N THR A 626 0.38 -13.25 3.96
CA THR A 626 1.79 -13.39 3.58
C THR A 626 2.71 -13.19 4.78
N LEU A 627 3.86 -13.85 4.79
CA LEU A 627 4.91 -13.60 5.79
C LEU A 627 5.62 -12.27 5.55
N ARG A 628 5.79 -11.87 4.29
CA ARG A 628 6.37 -10.57 3.93
C ARG A 628 5.26 -9.61 3.49
N PRO A 629 5.41 -8.31 3.75
CA PRO A 629 4.53 -7.29 3.18
C PRO A 629 4.43 -7.40 1.67
N ASN A 630 3.26 -7.12 1.14
CA ASN A 630 3.05 -7.11 -0.30
C ASN A 630 2.00 -6.05 -0.70
N ASP A 631 2.12 -5.53 -1.91
CA ASP A 631 1.17 -4.56 -2.45
C ASP A 631 0.10 -5.28 -3.27
N PHE A 632 -1.14 -5.27 -2.76
CA PHE A 632 -2.28 -5.92 -3.40
C PHE A 632 -3.12 -4.98 -4.27
N ARG A 633 -2.77 -3.67 -4.34
CA ARG A 633 -3.56 -2.67 -5.08
C ARG A 633 -3.65 -2.95 -6.56
N TRP A 634 -2.66 -3.60 -7.14
CA TRP A 634 -2.69 -3.93 -8.54
C TRP A 634 -3.64 -5.09 -8.91
N LEU A 635 -4.19 -5.81 -7.92
CA LEU A 635 -5.30 -6.72 -8.09
C LEU A 635 -6.67 -6.02 -8.07
N GLU A 636 -6.75 -4.74 -7.73
CA GLU A 636 -7.99 -3.99 -7.75
C GLU A 636 -8.43 -3.71 -9.20
N LEU A 637 -9.72 -3.92 -9.47
CA LEU A 637 -10.34 -3.63 -10.76
C LEU A 637 -11.57 -2.74 -10.55
N PRO A 638 -11.76 -1.69 -11.36
CA PRO A 638 -13.00 -0.90 -11.31
C PRO A 638 -14.18 -1.75 -11.77
N PRO A 639 -15.44 -1.32 -11.53
CA PRO A 639 -16.59 -1.95 -12.17
C PRO A 639 -16.44 -1.95 -13.69
N LEU A 640 -16.86 -3.04 -14.33
CA LEU A 640 -16.82 -3.15 -15.78
C LEU A 640 -17.65 -2.03 -16.44
N ASP A 641 -17.07 -1.33 -17.39
CA ASP A 641 -17.68 -0.26 -18.19
C ASP A 641 -18.25 0.96 -17.42
N LYS A 642 -17.98 1.07 -16.15
CA LYS A 642 -18.25 2.33 -15.47
C LYS A 642 -17.28 3.37 -16.02
N GLU A 643 -17.82 4.37 -16.74
CA GLU A 643 -17.04 5.58 -16.99
C GLU A 643 -16.60 6.10 -15.62
N ILE A 644 -15.29 6.21 -15.43
CA ILE A 644 -14.73 6.80 -14.22
C ILE A 644 -15.21 8.26 -14.27
N GLU A 645 -16.21 8.59 -13.45
CA GLU A 645 -16.59 9.99 -13.28
C GLU A 645 -15.34 10.74 -12.87
N PRO A 646 -14.90 11.76 -13.63
CA PRO A 646 -13.76 12.55 -13.24
C PRO A 646 -14.14 13.24 -11.92
N ARG A 647 -13.61 12.76 -10.81
CA ARG A 647 -13.52 13.61 -9.63
C ARG A 647 -12.77 14.84 -10.10
N ALA A 648 -13.43 16.01 -9.98
CA ALA A 648 -13.02 17.27 -10.56
C ALA A 648 -11.50 17.46 -10.52
N GLY A 649 -10.83 17.45 -11.70
CA GLY A 649 -9.41 17.71 -11.86
C GLY A 649 -8.57 16.60 -12.50
N LEU A 650 -9.10 15.40 -12.79
CA LEU A 650 -8.35 14.29 -13.42
C LEU A 650 -8.71 14.18 -14.91
N SER A 651 -7.71 14.22 -15.76
CA SER A 651 -7.85 13.99 -17.20
C SER A 651 -8.30 12.56 -17.50
N ARG A 652 -8.93 12.37 -18.65
CA ARG A 652 -9.68 11.18 -19.10
C ARG A 652 -8.95 9.82 -19.07
N ASP A 653 -7.66 9.75 -18.68
CA ASP A 653 -6.79 8.57 -18.81
C ASP A 653 -5.95 8.23 -17.59
N ASP A 654 -6.25 8.78 -16.42
CA ASP A 654 -5.39 8.69 -15.23
C ASP A 654 -5.67 7.48 -14.32
N SER A 655 -6.53 6.52 -14.72
CA SER A 655 -6.71 5.31 -13.92
C SER A 655 -5.49 4.38 -14.04
N PRO A 656 -5.09 3.70 -12.97
CA PRO A 656 -4.02 2.69 -13.03
C PRO A 656 -4.26 1.63 -14.10
N LEU A 657 -5.51 1.26 -14.31
CA LEU A 657 -5.93 0.32 -15.35
C LEU A 657 -5.87 0.93 -16.76
N GLY A 658 -6.29 2.19 -16.95
CA GLY A 658 -6.18 2.88 -18.24
C GLY A 658 -4.73 3.01 -18.69
N LYS A 659 -3.84 3.39 -17.77
CA LYS A 659 -2.38 3.49 -18.03
C LYS A 659 -1.73 2.13 -18.29
N LEU A 660 -2.15 1.08 -17.60
CA LEU A 660 -1.69 -0.28 -17.85
C LEU A 660 -2.18 -0.80 -19.20
N LEU A 661 -3.43 -0.52 -19.58
CA LEU A 661 -4.02 -0.92 -20.86
C LEU A 661 -3.38 -0.17 -22.03
N THR A 662 -3.06 1.11 -21.86
CA THR A 662 -2.35 1.92 -22.87
C THR A 662 -0.90 1.44 -23.03
N ALA A 663 -0.25 1.01 -21.94
CA ALA A 663 1.09 0.44 -21.99
C ALA A 663 1.14 -0.96 -22.63
N LEU A 664 0.02 -1.73 -22.56
CA LEU A 664 -0.09 -3.09 -23.11
C LEU A 664 -0.45 -3.10 -24.62
N GLY A 665 -0.87 -1.99 -25.21
CA GLY A 665 -1.20 -1.87 -26.65
C GLY A 665 0.00 -1.68 -27.57
N ALA A 666 1.21 -2.05 -27.17
CA ALA A 666 2.42 -1.85 -27.95
C ALA A 666 3.04 -3.18 -28.39
N GLU A 667 3.48 -3.22 -29.64
CA GLU A 667 4.05 -4.36 -30.38
C GLU A 667 4.89 -5.32 -29.52
N ILE A 668 4.53 -6.61 -29.54
CA ILE A 668 5.23 -7.71 -28.86
C ILE A 668 6.04 -8.49 -29.89
N PRO A 669 7.35 -8.71 -29.68
CA PRO A 669 8.10 -9.68 -30.48
C PRO A 669 7.61 -11.11 -30.26
N GLU A 670 7.68 -11.95 -31.28
CA GLU A 670 7.23 -13.34 -31.27
C GLU A 670 7.77 -14.15 -30.07
N LEU A 671 6.85 -14.84 -29.38
CA LEU A 671 7.12 -15.68 -28.20
C LEU A 671 7.84 -16.97 -28.58
N THR A 672 9.05 -17.16 -28.11
CA THR A 672 9.73 -18.46 -28.12
C THR A 672 9.24 -19.33 -26.98
N ARG A 673 8.85 -20.59 -27.28
CA ARG A 673 8.37 -21.57 -26.31
C ARG A 673 9.52 -21.99 -25.38
N ALA A 674 9.43 -21.65 -24.10
CA ALA A 674 10.28 -22.20 -23.03
C ALA A 674 9.50 -23.21 -22.18
N ALA A 675 10.17 -24.29 -21.75
CA ALA A 675 9.60 -25.30 -20.88
C ALA A 675 9.21 -24.68 -19.52
N VAL A 676 8.00 -24.96 -19.05
CA VAL A 676 7.49 -24.47 -17.77
C VAL A 676 8.00 -25.34 -16.64
N PRO A 677 8.74 -24.82 -15.64
CA PRO A 677 9.11 -25.60 -14.45
C PRO A 677 7.88 -25.90 -13.59
N ILE A 678 7.78 -27.10 -13.03
CA ILE A 678 6.78 -27.45 -12.03
C ILE A 678 7.20 -26.81 -10.71
N PHE A 679 6.44 -25.81 -10.22
CA PHE A 679 6.70 -25.15 -8.94
C PHE A 679 6.01 -25.87 -7.80
N ASN A 680 6.72 -26.06 -6.69
CA ASN A 680 6.09 -26.38 -5.41
C ASN A 680 5.36 -25.13 -4.89
N PRO A 681 4.14 -25.26 -4.28
CA PRO A 681 3.44 -24.13 -3.68
C PRO A 681 4.33 -23.43 -2.66
N SER A 682 4.38 -22.10 -2.70
CA SER A 682 5.14 -21.33 -1.71
C SER A 682 4.53 -21.51 -0.33
N GLN A 683 5.36 -21.75 0.68
CA GLN A 683 4.94 -21.83 2.08
C GLN A 683 4.86 -20.44 2.75
N GLU A 684 5.15 -19.36 2.01
CA GLU A 684 5.22 -18.00 2.53
C GLU A 684 3.92 -17.21 2.37
N TRP A 685 2.90 -17.77 1.72
CA TRP A 685 1.61 -17.14 1.55
C TRP A 685 0.46 -18.15 1.47
N THR A 686 -0.76 -17.70 1.73
CA THR A 686 -1.98 -18.50 1.57
C THR A 686 -3.17 -17.64 1.22
N THR A 687 -4.25 -18.29 0.80
CA THR A 687 -5.56 -17.67 0.57
C THR A 687 -6.66 -18.42 1.31
N LYS A 688 -7.68 -17.69 1.74
CA LYS A 688 -8.97 -18.20 2.19
C LYS A 688 -10.09 -17.51 1.43
N GLU A 689 -11.12 -18.24 1.07
CA GLU A 689 -12.24 -17.73 0.29
C GLU A 689 -13.56 -18.02 0.98
N ILE A 690 -14.45 -17.04 0.95
CA ILE A 690 -15.82 -17.15 1.42
C ILE A 690 -16.73 -16.77 0.26
N GLN A 691 -17.52 -17.71 -0.23
CA GLN A 691 -18.53 -17.47 -1.26
C GLN A 691 -19.88 -17.16 -0.60
N ILE A 692 -20.52 -16.09 -1.05
CA ILE A 692 -21.73 -15.55 -0.46
C ILE A 692 -22.76 -15.38 -1.56
N THR A 693 -23.99 -15.77 -1.30
CA THR A 693 -25.14 -15.44 -2.14
C THR A 693 -25.90 -14.29 -1.49
N VAL A 694 -25.89 -13.14 -2.12
CA VAL A 694 -26.66 -11.96 -1.68
C VAL A 694 -28.02 -12.00 -2.31
N THR A 695 -29.10 -11.85 -1.52
CA THR A 695 -30.49 -11.87 -1.96
C THR A 695 -31.19 -10.58 -1.56
N ARG A 696 -32.33 -10.28 -2.19
CA ARG A 696 -33.21 -9.17 -1.77
C ARG A 696 -33.89 -9.39 -0.44
#